data_21f5692eb909ce00994510b900709979
#
_entry.id   21f5692eb909ce00994510b900709979
#
_cell.length_a   1.000
_cell.length_b   1.000
_cell.length_c   1.000
_cell.angle_alpha   90.00
_cell.angle_beta   90.00
_cell.angle_gamma   90.00
#
_symmetry.space_group_name_H-M   'P 1'
#
loop_
_entity.id
_entity.type
_entity.pdbx_description
1 polymer ?
#
loop_
_entity_poly.entity_id
_entity_poly.type
_entity_poly.pdbx_seq_one_letter_code
_entity_poly.pdbx_strand_id
1 'polypeptide(L)'
;MPSHMRRWNPFWTALLSFGGFAPLVRADPPPTPAASPTPMTAPMGSTTPPTKARPPENPLAAGGPVSLNSDSMVGVNGVLSLKGHVVVRQGARTIRANQLQYDRKNNSLRTQGGIDYTDPVAHVTGAGGSYSPTEGAQFESATFSLVQRSARGAAQEMRLGPQGLIRLEHVTFTTCPVNDQSWVLRATRISLDTHERVGTGRGARIDFKGVPILYLPWVSFPLGDQRKSGFLFPTVGNTSRGGAEVAVPYYFNIAPNIDLTLQPTEYTRRGPDVGGDFRYLTSRQTGELTWDYLPDDAVYHSSRSRVKLVNVTELPEDFRLTLAGENVSDTNYFEDFSTGPEGTSTPFLDRRAVLSYRDLHWNVQGMADQYQTIDSTLLLANRPYARMPDLTVSADYGWGPGDVVRYGFDSEVVDFRRSTGVTGWRLDLYPTSSLNIEGPGYFFRPAVAYRATQYQLSDTAPGQPSSPSRTLPIASLDMGLQLERAAGSRGQRTVTLEPRVMYLYVPYRDQSQLPVFDTAVPDLDPVELFRTNRYVGADRVGDANQVSTGVTTRLLNAQDGRQYLTVTFGQEFYFTNPRVTLPGELPRTDRRSDTVAQLALTAFQHWSADAGVQWDPQSSQTQRALVEVQYRPAPDRVVNLGYRFERGIYEAAALASTQPGQTLIVCGTPVTPSCNVEQLEASAAWPIGRSWSVFARGVYSLADHEALERFAGFEYRSCCWSVRLGARRYVGARPTTSTARSGPQDTGIWLQLELTGLASVGSASDASLSDAIPGYTPAEANTQAFFRPAEGPTQ
;
A
#
# COMPACT_ATOMS: atom_id res chain seq x y z
N MET A 1 -27.96 26.95 46.97
CA MET A 1 -26.61 26.34 46.98
C MET A 1 -26.59 25.41 45.75
N PRO A 2 -25.86 25.77 44.67
CA PRO A 2 -25.75 24.94 43.50
C PRO A 2 -24.46 24.14 43.58
N SER A 3 -24.56 22.84 43.34
CA SER A 3 -23.48 21.88 43.22
C SER A 3 -22.87 21.96 41.83
N HIS A 4 -21.57 22.29 41.77
CA HIS A 4 -20.77 22.23 40.54
C HIS A 4 -20.54 20.78 40.08
N MET A 5 -21.24 20.33 39.02
CA MET A 5 -20.81 19.18 38.23
C MET A 5 -19.80 19.68 37.17
N ARG A 6 -18.55 19.27 37.31
CA ARG A 6 -17.51 19.43 36.30
C ARG A 6 -17.90 18.61 35.06
N ARG A 7 -18.01 19.27 33.94
CA ARG A 7 -18.13 18.64 32.62
C ARG A 7 -16.82 17.90 32.34
N TRP A 8 -16.91 16.59 32.20
CA TRP A 8 -15.83 15.75 31.65
C TRP A 8 -15.72 15.96 30.14
N ASN A 9 -14.50 16.07 29.66
CA ASN A 9 -14.10 16.31 28.28
C ASN A 9 -14.53 15.15 27.37
N PRO A 10 -15.03 15.38 26.14
CA PRO A 10 -15.57 14.34 25.24
C PRO A 10 -14.52 13.40 24.64
N PHE A 11 -13.26 13.50 25.04
CA PHE A 11 -12.14 12.72 24.45
C PHE A 11 -12.24 11.20 24.72
N TRP A 12 -12.92 10.77 25.80
CA TRP A 12 -13.07 9.36 26.16
C TRP A 12 -14.35 8.70 25.62
N THR A 13 -15.33 9.47 25.20
CA THR A 13 -16.57 8.94 24.62
C THR A 13 -16.43 8.51 23.18
N ALA A 14 -15.43 8.99 22.44
CA ALA A 14 -15.16 8.57 21.05
C ALA A 14 -14.56 7.16 20.94
N LEU A 15 -13.97 6.65 22.01
CA LEU A 15 -13.33 5.32 22.00
C LEU A 15 -14.28 4.16 22.33
N LEU A 16 -15.50 4.45 22.81
CA LEU A 16 -16.49 3.44 23.19
C LEU A 16 -17.72 3.39 22.30
N SER A 17 -17.86 4.32 21.34
CA SER A 17 -18.95 4.28 20.35
C SER A 17 -18.53 3.62 19.04
N PHE A 18 -17.91 2.46 19.12
CA PHE A 18 -17.71 1.60 17.96
C PHE A 18 -19.05 0.94 17.58
N GLY A 19 -19.66 1.46 16.63
CA GLY A 19 -20.83 0.90 15.99
C GLY A 19 -20.91 1.37 14.55
N GLY A 20 -20.46 0.56 13.66
CA GLY A 20 -20.85 0.26 12.43
C GLY A 20 -20.30 0.51 11.03
N PHE A 21 -20.67 -0.21 9.90
CA PHE A 21 -19.89 -0.52 8.67
C PHE A 21 -20.63 -0.81 7.33
N ALA A 22 -19.95 -0.79 6.17
CA ALA A 22 -20.44 -0.84 4.80
C ALA A 22 -20.23 -2.11 3.95
N PRO A 23 -21.03 -2.41 2.91
CA PRO A 23 -20.80 -3.57 2.07
C PRO A 23 -19.64 -3.32 1.09
N LEU A 24 -18.69 -4.22 1.09
CA LEU A 24 -17.98 -4.56 -0.12
C LEU A 24 -18.91 -5.43 -0.98
N VAL A 25 -19.00 -5.10 -2.25
CA VAL A 25 -19.40 -6.10 -3.24
C VAL A 25 -18.56 -7.34 -2.97
N ARG A 26 -19.22 -8.44 -2.60
CA ARG A 26 -18.55 -9.72 -2.35
C ARG A 26 -17.94 -10.13 -3.68
N ALA A 27 -16.67 -9.81 -3.88
CA ALA A 27 -15.90 -10.52 -4.88
C ALA A 27 -15.80 -11.96 -4.37
N ASP A 28 -16.28 -12.92 -5.15
CA ASP A 28 -15.98 -14.32 -4.87
C ASP A 28 -14.46 -14.46 -4.73
N PRO A 29 -13.98 -15.28 -3.78
CA PRO A 29 -12.55 -15.48 -3.64
C PRO A 29 -12.00 -15.91 -5.00
N PRO A 30 -10.85 -15.39 -5.42
CA PRO A 30 -10.22 -15.81 -6.67
C PRO A 30 -10.09 -17.34 -6.62
N PRO A 31 -10.26 -18.03 -7.74
CA PRO A 31 -10.11 -19.48 -7.79
C PRO A 31 -8.76 -19.84 -7.18
N THR A 32 -8.78 -20.76 -6.24
CA THR A 32 -7.60 -21.27 -5.53
C THR A 32 -6.54 -21.58 -6.57
N PRO A 33 -5.32 -21.02 -6.49
CA PRO A 33 -4.26 -21.41 -7.39
C PRO A 33 -4.03 -22.92 -7.21
N ALA A 34 -3.98 -23.63 -8.32
CA ALA A 34 -3.70 -25.07 -8.36
C ALA A 34 -2.50 -25.37 -7.47
N ALA A 35 -2.62 -26.40 -6.65
CA ALA A 35 -1.64 -26.85 -5.70
C ALA A 35 -0.24 -26.87 -6.35
N SER A 36 0.66 -26.08 -5.81
CA SER A 36 2.08 -26.18 -6.13
C SER A 36 2.58 -27.57 -5.76
N PRO A 37 3.44 -28.17 -6.57
CA PRO A 37 4.00 -29.49 -6.26
C PRO A 37 4.75 -29.42 -4.93
N THR A 38 4.49 -30.41 -4.09
CA THR A 38 5.11 -30.63 -2.78
C THR A 38 6.65 -30.52 -2.88
N PRO A 39 7.29 -29.68 -2.06
CA PRO A 39 8.76 -29.72 -2.00
C PRO A 39 9.19 -31.05 -1.38
N MET A 40 10.10 -31.74 -2.04
CA MET A 40 10.82 -32.90 -1.51
C MET A 40 11.43 -32.52 -0.17
N THR A 41 11.10 -33.28 0.87
CA THR A 41 11.71 -33.21 2.19
C THR A 41 13.22 -33.53 2.08
N ALA A 42 14.05 -32.53 2.21
CA ALA A 42 15.44 -32.71 2.58
C ALA A 42 15.54 -33.03 4.07
N PRO A 43 16.49 -33.88 4.51
CA PRO A 43 16.58 -34.28 5.91
C PRO A 43 16.88 -33.11 6.83
N MET A 44 16.17 -33.06 7.96
CA MET A 44 16.40 -32.10 9.03
C MET A 44 17.85 -32.14 9.50
N GLY A 45 18.62 -31.12 9.10
CA GLY A 45 19.84 -30.78 9.77
C GLY A 45 19.52 -30.12 11.13
N SER A 46 20.21 -30.58 12.18
CA SER A 46 20.11 -30.10 13.54
C SER A 46 20.18 -28.57 13.60
N THR A 47 19.13 -27.92 14.09
CA THR A 47 19.11 -26.49 14.40
C THR A 47 19.96 -26.23 15.62
N THR A 48 21.21 -25.86 15.44
CA THR A 48 21.97 -25.12 16.45
C THR A 48 21.29 -23.75 16.63
N PRO A 49 21.07 -23.29 17.89
CA PRO A 49 20.51 -21.97 18.10
C PRO A 49 21.43 -20.89 17.48
N PRO A 50 20.87 -19.76 16.99
CA PRO A 50 21.68 -18.72 16.38
C PRO A 50 22.73 -18.25 17.37
N THR A 51 23.97 -18.48 17.05
CA THR A 51 25.12 -17.97 17.78
C THR A 51 24.96 -16.45 17.87
N LYS A 52 24.85 -15.90 19.08
CA LYS A 52 24.91 -14.45 19.31
C LYS A 52 26.04 -13.88 18.48
N ALA A 53 25.74 -12.97 17.57
CA ALA A 53 26.74 -12.26 16.79
C ALA A 53 27.79 -11.72 17.77
N ARG A 54 29.04 -12.12 17.59
CA ARG A 54 30.16 -11.64 18.39
C ARG A 54 30.19 -10.13 18.29
N PRO A 55 30.26 -9.39 19.40
CA PRO A 55 30.39 -7.93 19.33
C PRO A 55 31.57 -7.58 18.42
N PRO A 56 31.50 -6.51 17.62
CA PRO A 56 32.65 -6.09 16.84
C PRO A 56 33.82 -5.88 17.78
N GLU A 57 34.91 -6.63 17.54
CA GLU A 57 36.12 -6.48 18.31
C GLU A 57 36.57 -5.02 18.31
N ASN A 58 36.95 -4.51 19.48
CA ASN A 58 37.51 -3.16 19.62
C ASN A 58 38.61 -2.97 18.55
N PRO A 59 38.44 -2.05 17.59
CA PRO A 59 39.43 -1.89 16.50
C PRO A 59 40.82 -1.60 16.98
N LEU A 60 41.03 -1.21 18.23
CA LEU A 60 42.33 -0.96 18.87
C LEU A 60 42.89 -2.19 19.62
N ALA A 61 42.13 -3.28 19.80
CA ALA A 61 42.51 -4.46 20.58
C ALA A 61 43.09 -5.61 19.76
N ALA A 62 43.40 -5.45 18.48
CA ALA A 62 43.97 -6.52 17.67
C ALA A 62 45.44 -6.78 18.08
N GLY A 63 45.66 -7.82 18.88
CA GLY A 63 47.00 -8.35 19.23
C GLY A 63 47.66 -8.97 18.00
N GLY A 64 48.73 -8.39 17.54
CA GLY A 64 49.60 -8.90 16.52
C GLY A 64 50.97 -8.22 16.59
N PRO A 65 52.05 -8.78 16.01
CA PRO A 65 53.35 -8.15 16.01
C PRO A 65 53.31 -6.77 15.38
N VAL A 66 53.93 -5.79 16.07
CA VAL A 66 54.07 -4.42 15.56
C VAL A 66 55.37 -4.33 14.82
N SER A 67 55.34 -3.98 13.54
CA SER A 67 56.54 -3.68 12.75
C SER A 67 56.78 -2.17 12.67
N LEU A 68 57.97 -1.74 12.95
CA LEU A 68 58.45 -0.34 12.95
C LEU A 68 59.53 -0.19 11.89
N ASN A 69 59.38 0.81 11.02
CA ASN A 69 60.38 1.19 10.02
C ASN A 69 60.55 2.71 10.04
N SER A 70 61.80 3.20 9.95
CA SER A 70 62.14 4.62 9.94
C SER A 70 63.59 4.83 9.43
N ASP A 71 63.91 6.04 8.99
CA ASP A 71 65.25 6.36 8.52
C ASP A 71 66.24 6.42 9.67
N SER A 72 65.83 6.78 10.88
CA SER A 72 66.64 6.80 12.09
C SER A 72 65.80 6.45 13.33
N MET A 73 66.42 5.72 14.23
CA MET A 73 65.84 5.32 15.53
C MET A 73 66.79 5.55 16.65
N VAL A 74 66.40 6.31 17.69
CA VAL A 74 67.19 6.58 18.88
C VAL A 74 66.36 6.21 20.08
N GLY A 75 66.93 5.38 20.98
CA GLY A 75 66.28 4.95 22.25
C GLY A 75 66.97 5.60 23.43
N VAL A 76 66.26 6.34 24.26
CA VAL A 76 66.73 6.94 25.52
C VAL A 76 65.72 6.74 26.62
N ASN A 77 66.09 6.16 27.73
CA ASN A 77 65.26 5.96 28.95
C ASN A 77 63.92 5.25 28.69
N GLY A 78 63.86 4.31 27.74
CA GLY A 78 62.63 3.60 27.40
C GLY A 78 61.73 4.29 26.39
N VAL A 79 62.09 5.49 25.89
CA VAL A 79 61.42 6.19 24.81
C VAL A 79 62.20 5.97 23.50
N LEU A 80 61.54 5.45 22.50
CA LEU A 80 62.04 5.32 21.14
C LEU A 80 61.60 6.52 20.32
N SER A 81 62.54 7.27 19.77
CA SER A 81 62.31 8.37 18.84
C SER A 81 62.64 7.93 17.44
N LEU A 82 61.65 7.85 16.59
CA LEU A 82 61.77 7.50 15.18
C LEU A 82 61.64 8.77 14.32
N LYS A 83 62.50 8.93 13.33
CA LYS A 83 62.54 10.11 12.43
C LYS A 83 62.70 9.66 10.98
N GLY A 84 62.07 10.37 10.05
CA GLY A 84 62.09 10.14 8.60
C GLY A 84 61.30 8.89 8.24
N HIS A 85 60.31 9.09 7.37
CA HIS A 85 59.46 8.05 6.73
C HIS A 85 58.98 6.94 7.71
N VAL A 86 58.58 7.35 8.90
CA VAL A 86 58.14 6.39 9.93
C VAL A 86 56.89 5.64 9.49
N VAL A 87 56.98 4.32 9.47
CA VAL A 87 55.82 3.45 9.13
C VAL A 87 55.66 2.41 10.28
N VAL A 88 54.52 2.44 10.91
CA VAL A 88 54.11 1.47 11.92
C VAL A 88 53.01 0.60 11.36
N ARG A 89 53.14 -0.72 11.35
CA ARG A 89 52.12 -1.66 10.89
C ARG A 89 51.77 -2.66 11.98
N GLN A 90 50.47 -2.90 12.11
CA GLN A 90 49.91 -3.92 12.99
C GLN A 90 48.70 -4.56 12.29
N GLY A 91 48.89 -5.77 11.77
CA GLY A 91 47.85 -6.39 10.94
C GLY A 91 47.56 -5.54 9.70
N ALA A 92 46.27 -5.24 9.48
CA ALA A 92 45.81 -4.39 8.38
C ALA A 92 45.91 -2.88 8.66
N ARG A 93 46.41 -2.48 9.83
CA ARG A 93 46.55 -1.06 10.22
C ARG A 93 47.92 -0.55 9.89
N THR A 94 47.97 0.65 9.36
CA THR A 94 49.21 1.35 9.02
C THR A 94 49.15 2.78 9.53
N ILE A 95 50.19 3.20 10.23
CA ILE A 95 50.43 4.60 10.61
C ILE A 95 51.69 5.06 9.89
N ARG A 96 51.60 6.19 9.23
CA ARG A 96 52.73 6.89 8.63
C ARG A 96 52.93 8.24 9.30
N ALA A 97 54.12 8.63 9.59
CA ALA A 97 54.44 9.91 10.22
C ALA A 97 55.86 10.36 9.88
N ASN A 98 56.14 11.66 9.97
CA ASN A 98 57.54 12.15 9.77
C ASN A 98 58.37 11.92 11.03
N GLN A 99 57.75 12.03 12.20
CA GLN A 99 58.40 11.76 13.50
C GLN A 99 57.42 11.07 14.42
N LEU A 100 57.91 10.07 15.15
CA LEU A 100 57.11 9.31 16.13
C LEU A 100 57.96 9.03 17.37
N GLN A 101 57.38 9.32 18.55
CA GLN A 101 57.91 8.93 19.86
C GLN A 101 57.05 7.79 20.40
N TYR A 102 57.70 6.72 20.79
CA TYR A 102 57.04 5.56 21.42
C TYR A 102 57.62 5.35 22.82
N ASP A 103 56.82 5.53 23.84
CA ASP A 103 57.13 5.24 25.23
C ASP A 103 56.79 3.77 25.52
N ARG A 104 57.79 2.95 25.74
CA ARG A 104 57.67 1.51 26.07
C ARG A 104 57.06 1.23 27.44
N LYS A 105 57.27 2.15 28.41
CA LYS A 105 56.70 1.98 29.76
C LYS A 105 55.20 2.13 29.79
N ASN A 106 54.71 3.15 29.11
CA ASN A 106 53.27 3.52 29.09
C ASN A 106 52.54 2.95 27.84
N ASN A 107 53.24 2.25 26.99
CA ASN A 107 52.76 1.76 25.70
C ASN A 107 52.05 2.85 24.88
N SER A 108 52.59 4.06 24.95
CA SER A 108 52.01 5.24 24.31
C SER A 108 52.84 5.71 23.14
N LEU A 109 52.20 6.26 22.12
CA LEU A 109 52.87 6.85 20.98
C LEU A 109 52.37 8.29 20.73
N ARG A 110 53.27 9.11 20.23
CA ARG A 110 52.98 10.49 19.84
C ARG A 110 53.70 10.81 18.53
N THR A 111 52.97 11.39 17.58
CA THR A 111 53.52 11.85 16.33
C THR A 111 53.76 13.35 16.36
N GLN A 112 54.74 13.82 15.59
CA GLN A 112 55.02 15.23 15.36
C GLN A 112 55.17 15.44 13.86
N GLY A 113 54.49 16.48 13.31
CA GLY A 113 54.59 16.83 11.94
C GLY A 113 53.76 15.97 10.97
N GLY A 114 52.57 15.64 11.37
CA GLY A 114 51.57 14.93 10.56
C GLY A 114 51.44 13.43 10.87
N ILE A 115 50.23 12.94 10.73
CA ILE A 115 49.91 11.51 10.85
C ILE A 115 48.97 11.11 9.69
N ASP A 116 49.27 9.92 9.12
CA ASP A 116 48.40 9.26 8.15
C ASP A 116 48.10 7.86 8.71
N TYR A 117 46.86 7.65 9.09
CA TYR A 117 46.35 6.38 9.61
C TYR A 117 45.43 5.73 8.61
N THR A 118 45.66 4.49 8.29
CA THR A 118 44.82 3.70 7.38
C THR A 118 44.48 2.35 8.00
N ASP A 119 43.22 1.97 7.99
CA ASP A 119 42.69 0.65 8.27
C ASP A 119 41.67 0.21 7.20
N PRO A 120 41.09 -1.01 7.25
CA PRO A 120 40.10 -1.45 6.27
C PRO A 120 38.79 -0.64 6.23
N VAL A 121 38.51 0.16 7.27
CA VAL A 121 37.26 0.91 7.43
C VAL A 121 37.45 2.39 7.12
N ALA A 122 38.58 2.97 7.54
CA ALA A 122 38.80 4.41 7.49
C ALA A 122 40.24 4.77 7.11
N HIS A 123 40.37 5.91 6.46
CA HIS A 123 41.63 6.63 6.28
C HIS A 123 41.51 7.98 7.00
N VAL A 124 42.45 8.26 7.91
CA VAL A 124 42.49 9.49 8.72
C VAL A 124 43.84 10.15 8.58
N THR A 125 43.86 11.43 8.20
CA THR A 125 45.06 12.25 8.22
C THR A 125 44.91 13.39 9.24
N GLY A 126 46.00 13.79 9.86
CA GLY A 126 45.99 14.88 10.87
C GLY A 126 47.32 15.63 10.96
N ALA A 127 47.29 16.80 11.57
CA ALA A 127 48.50 17.59 11.82
C ALA A 127 49.42 16.94 12.90
N GLY A 128 48.83 16.15 13.78
CA GLY A 128 49.48 15.36 14.77
C GLY A 128 48.57 14.32 15.38
N GLY A 129 49.10 13.40 16.15
CA GLY A 129 48.30 12.41 16.87
C GLY A 129 49.02 11.78 18.03
N SER A 130 48.23 11.24 18.98
CA SER A 130 48.71 10.47 20.12
C SER A 130 47.85 9.24 20.33
N TYR A 131 48.43 8.25 20.96
CA TYR A 131 47.75 7.04 21.39
C TYR A 131 48.24 6.60 22.78
N SER A 132 47.33 6.26 23.64
CA SER A 132 47.63 5.55 24.89
C SER A 132 46.56 4.49 25.15
N PRO A 133 46.89 3.39 25.87
CA PRO A 133 45.92 2.35 26.21
C PRO A 133 44.73 2.86 27.03
N THR A 134 44.96 3.91 27.86
CA THR A 134 43.98 4.50 28.75
C THR A 134 43.09 5.52 28.12
N GLU A 135 43.61 6.31 27.18
CA GLU A 135 42.85 7.41 26.52
C GLU A 135 42.43 7.10 25.08
N GLY A 136 43.02 6.09 24.46
CA GLY A 136 42.83 5.72 23.06
C GLY A 136 43.64 6.58 22.11
N ALA A 137 43.13 6.78 20.88
CA ALA A 137 43.81 7.58 19.86
C ALA A 137 43.18 8.96 19.77
N GLN A 138 44.01 9.99 19.60
CA GLN A 138 43.63 11.37 19.37
C GLN A 138 44.33 11.89 18.11
N PHE A 139 43.60 12.61 17.26
CA PHE A 139 44.07 13.24 16.03
C PHE A 139 43.74 14.73 16.08
N GLU A 140 44.71 15.57 15.75
CA GLU A 140 44.58 17.04 15.67
C GLU A 140 44.38 17.44 14.18
N SER A 141 43.45 18.35 13.93
CA SER A 141 43.09 18.81 12.58
C SER A 141 42.85 17.62 11.63
N ALA A 142 42.00 16.67 12.09
CA ALA A 142 41.77 15.41 11.42
C ALA A 142 40.92 15.60 10.15
N THR A 143 41.36 14.96 9.06
CA THR A 143 40.52 14.73 7.88
C THR A 143 40.32 13.22 7.77
N PHE A 144 39.10 12.79 7.58
CA PHE A 144 38.76 11.37 7.51
C PHE A 144 37.93 11.03 6.28
N SER A 145 38.14 9.81 5.76
CA SER A 145 37.29 9.21 4.73
C SER A 145 37.02 7.75 5.08
N LEU A 146 35.78 7.30 4.87
CA LEU A 146 35.40 5.90 5.06
C LEU A 146 35.64 5.13 3.77
N VAL A 147 36.50 4.09 3.82
CA VAL A 147 36.97 3.34 2.64
C VAL A 147 35.84 2.61 1.91
N GLN A 148 34.89 2.05 2.68
CA GLN A 148 33.77 1.27 2.14
C GLN A 148 32.53 2.10 1.84
N ARG A 149 32.53 3.37 2.11
CA ARG A 149 31.38 4.26 1.97
C ARG A 149 31.84 5.61 1.42
N SER A 150 31.09 6.16 0.50
CA SER A 150 31.37 7.50 -0.03
C SER A 150 31.10 8.58 1.03
N ALA A 151 31.82 8.54 2.14
CA ALA A 151 31.65 9.48 3.25
C ALA A 151 33.01 10.03 3.69
N ARG A 152 33.05 11.34 3.89
CA ARG A 152 34.26 12.08 4.26
C ARG A 152 33.95 13.27 5.15
N GLY A 153 34.93 13.70 5.87
CA GLY A 153 34.77 14.86 6.75
C GLY A 153 36.10 15.36 7.29
N ALA A 154 36.01 16.44 8.06
CA ALA A 154 37.11 16.99 8.82
C ALA A 154 36.65 17.35 10.22
N ALA A 155 37.54 17.27 11.19
CA ALA A 155 37.29 17.68 12.57
C ALA A 155 38.50 18.42 13.12
N GLN A 156 38.28 19.43 13.95
CA GLN A 156 39.36 20.10 14.62
C GLN A 156 40.11 19.12 15.55
N GLU A 157 39.36 18.24 16.19
CA GLU A 157 39.89 17.17 17.03
C GLU A 157 39.03 15.92 16.85
N MET A 158 39.68 14.75 16.71
CA MET A 158 39.05 13.43 16.67
C MET A 158 39.66 12.54 17.77
N ARG A 159 38.84 12.00 18.67
CA ARG A 159 39.24 11.09 19.72
C ARG A 159 38.55 9.75 19.55
N LEU A 160 39.34 8.69 19.57
CA LEU A 160 38.88 7.30 19.53
C LEU A 160 39.19 6.65 20.88
N GLY A 161 38.20 6.67 21.79
CA GLY A 161 38.33 6.06 23.10
C GLY A 161 38.46 4.53 23.08
N PRO A 162 39.09 3.93 24.12
CA PRO A 162 39.34 2.48 24.17
C PRO A 162 38.07 1.62 24.23
N GLN A 163 36.92 2.20 24.61
CA GLN A 163 35.61 1.55 24.67
C GLN A 163 34.76 1.78 23.43
N GLY A 164 35.37 2.23 22.30
CA GLY A 164 34.64 2.48 21.06
C GLY A 164 33.87 3.79 21.02
N LEU A 165 34.09 4.71 21.95
CA LEU A 165 33.50 6.04 21.92
C LEU A 165 34.34 6.95 21.02
N ILE A 166 33.76 7.42 19.92
CA ILE A 166 34.40 8.36 19.00
C ILE A 166 33.81 9.75 19.25
N ARG A 167 34.67 10.73 19.50
CA ARG A 167 34.28 12.14 19.66
C ARG A 167 34.96 12.98 18.59
N LEU A 168 34.16 13.83 17.97
CA LEU A 168 34.57 14.74 16.89
C LEU A 168 34.15 16.16 17.33
N GLU A 169 35.09 17.09 17.35
CA GLU A 169 34.84 18.49 17.68
C GLU A 169 34.96 19.34 16.43
N HIS A 170 34.05 20.31 16.23
CA HIS A 170 33.95 21.20 15.07
C HIS A 170 34.03 20.43 13.76
N VAL A 171 33.10 19.48 13.60
CA VAL A 171 33.13 18.51 12.53
C VAL A 171 32.35 18.98 11.31
N THR A 172 32.88 18.64 10.14
CA THR A 172 32.19 18.68 8.86
C THR A 172 32.06 17.27 8.31
N PHE A 173 30.93 16.95 7.67
CA PHE A 173 30.67 15.62 7.11
C PHE A 173 29.84 15.76 5.83
N THR A 174 30.15 14.94 4.83
CA THR A 174 29.40 14.83 3.58
C THR A 174 29.61 13.46 2.94
N THR A 175 28.66 13.01 2.13
CA THR A 175 28.83 11.86 1.24
C THR A 175 29.15 12.26 -0.21
N CYS A 176 29.26 13.56 -0.47
CA CYS A 176 29.62 14.04 -1.80
C CYS A 176 31.07 13.73 -2.14
N PRO A 177 31.44 13.54 -3.43
CA PRO A 177 32.82 13.34 -3.90
C PRO A 177 33.74 14.48 -3.50
N VAL A 178 35.07 14.26 -3.59
CA VAL A 178 36.10 15.18 -3.06
C VAL A 178 35.94 16.63 -3.55
N ASN A 179 35.50 16.85 -4.77
CA ASN A 179 35.36 18.17 -5.38
C ASN A 179 33.92 18.71 -5.35
N ASP A 180 33.01 18.02 -4.67
CA ASP A 180 31.62 18.42 -4.54
C ASP A 180 31.27 18.71 -3.08
N GLN A 181 30.72 19.88 -2.81
CA GLN A 181 30.21 20.35 -1.52
C GLN A 181 28.74 20.74 -1.63
N SER A 182 27.99 20.04 -2.48
CA SER A 182 26.57 20.33 -2.65
C SER A 182 25.80 20.27 -1.34
N TRP A 183 26.16 19.36 -0.43
CA TRP A 183 25.67 19.43 0.94
C TRP A 183 26.77 19.09 1.96
N VAL A 184 26.70 19.76 3.10
CA VAL A 184 27.65 19.59 4.21
C VAL A 184 26.89 19.65 5.54
N LEU A 185 27.03 18.60 6.34
CA LEU A 185 26.65 18.63 7.74
C LEU A 185 27.80 19.27 8.54
N ARG A 186 27.50 20.30 9.32
CA ARG A 186 28.41 20.93 10.29
C ARG A 186 27.87 20.72 11.68
N ALA A 187 28.73 20.36 12.64
CA ALA A 187 28.32 20.25 14.02
C ALA A 187 29.43 20.72 14.96
N THR A 188 29.04 21.29 16.08
CA THR A 188 30.02 21.67 17.13
C THR A 188 30.67 20.44 17.74
N ARG A 189 29.85 19.40 17.98
CA ARG A 189 30.31 18.10 18.48
C ARG A 189 29.47 16.96 17.93
N ILE A 190 30.14 15.88 17.52
CA ILE A 190 29.52 14.56 17.27
C ILE A 190 30.18 13.53 18.21
N SER A 191 29.36 12.76 18.88
CA SER A 191 29.79 11.60 19.69
C SER A 191 29.14 10.34 19.12
N LEU A 192 29.97 9.35 18.77
CA LEU A 192 29.50 8.06 18.24
C LEU A 192 29.90 6.99 19.28
N ASP A 193 28.91 6.34 19.85
CA ASP A 193 29.08 5.17 20.67
C ASP A 193 28.87 3.93 19.82
N THR A 194 29.98 3.26 19.50
CA THR A 194 29.93 2.06 18.64
C THR A 194 29.42 0.83 19.37
N HIS A 195 29.45 0.82 20.71
CA HIS A 195 28.94 -0.27 21.53
C HIS A 195 27.42 -0.18 21.67
N GLU A 196 26.91 1.00 22.03
CA GLU A 196 25.48 1.29 22.09
C GLU A 196 24.90 1.51 20.68
N ARG A 197 25.76 1.62 19.66
CA ARG A 197 25.41 1.88 18.27
C ARG A 197 24.58 3.15 18.08
N VAL A 198 24.96 4.20 18.78
CA VAL A 198 24.25 5.48 18.84
C VAL A 198 25.19 6.64 18.53
N GLY A 199 24.76 7.53 17.63
CA GLY A 199 25.36 8.82 17.41
C GLY A 199 24.56 9.94 18.08
N THR A 200 25.25 10.96 18.63
CA THR A 200 24.64 12.20 19.07
C THR A 200 25.40 13.39 18.48
N GLY A 201 24.69 14.42 18.07
CA GLY A 201 25.23 15.67 17.54
C GLY A 201 24.72 16.87 18.31
N ARG A 202 25.59 17.88 18.52
CA ARG A 202 25.22 19.17 19.08
C ARG A 202 25.53 20.30 18.10
N GLY A 203 24.61 21.26 17.97
CA GLY A 203 24.72 22.36 17.03
C GLY A 203 24.86 21.88 15.59
N ALA A 204 24.07 20.85 15.23
CA ALA A 204 24.08 20.26 13.90
C ALA A 204 23.35 21.16 12.91
N ARG A 205 24.02 21.52 11.81
CA ARG A 205 23.50 22.36 10.74
C ARG A 205 23.77 21.66 9.40
N ILE A 206 22.77 21.58 8.56
CA ILE A 206 22.90 21.10 7.18
C ILE A 206 22.88 22.30 6.27
N ASP A 207 23.97 22.46 5.51
CA ASP A 207 24.09 23.44 4.44
C ASP A 207 23.90 22.72 3.09
N PHE A 208 23.02 23.24 2.25
CA PHE A 208 22.82 22.76 0.87
C PHE A 208 23.21 23.88 -0.10
N LYS A 209 24.21 23.63 -0.93
CA LYS A 209 24.83 24.63 -1.84
C LYS A 209 25.19 25.94 -1.12
N GLY A 210 25.69 25.81 0.12
CA GLY A 210 26.10 26.94 0.96
C GLY A 210 24.96 27.63 1.73
N VAL A 211 23.71 27.26 1.49
CA VAL A 211 22.55 27.80 2.22
C VAL A 211 22.20 26.86 3.40
N PRO A 212 22.09 27.35 4.64
CA PRO A 212 21.64 26.55 5.75
C PRO A 212 20.15 26.22 5.60
N ILE A 213 19.83 24.91 5.48
CA ILE A 213 18.45 24.42 5.28
C ILE A 213 17.85 23.80 6.53
N LEU A 214 18.69 23.34 7.47
CA LEU A 214 18.23 22.73 8.72
C LEU A 214 19.24 23.03 9.84
N TYR A 215 18.72 23.36 11.02
CA TYR A 215 19.51 23.50 12.25
C TYR A 215 18.83 22.75 13.39
N LEU A 216 19.60 21.87 14.04
CA LEU A 216 19.19 21.09 15.20
C LEU A 216 20.16 21.36 16.36
N PRO A 217 19.72 21.97 17.47
CA PRO A 217 20.57 22.20 18.65
C PRO A 217 21.15 20.91 19.19
N TRP A 218 20.38 19.86 19.12
CA TRP A 218 20.73 18.50 19.48
C TRP A 218 20.03 17.48 18.57
N VAL A 219 20.74 16.43 18.19
CA VAL A 219 20.22 15.33 17.37
C VAL A 219 20.80 14.01 17.89
N SER A 220 20.02 12.95 17.84
CA SER A 220 20.45 11.58 18.10
C SER A 220 20.05 10.68 16.94
N PHE A 221 20.95 9.80 16.50
CA PHE A 221 20.75 8.92 15.36
C PHE A 221 21.37 7.54 15.58
N PRO A 222 20.84 6.46 14.97
CA PRO A 222 21.42 5.13 15.07
C PRO A 222 22.68 4.99 14.20
N LEU A 223 23.62 4.17 14.65
CA LEU A 223 24.83 3.78 13.90
C LEU A 223 24.66 2.43 13.22
N GLY A 224 23.47 2.10 12.72
CA GLY A 224 23.16 0.82 12.07
C GLY A 224 21.65 0.71 11.81
N ASP A 225 21.19 -0.50 11.62
CA ASP A 225 19.80 -0.79 11.27
C ASP A 225 18.82 -0.72 12.45
N GLN A 226 19.29 -0.40 13.65
CA GLN A 226 18.44 -0.31 14.83
C GLN A 226 17.57 0.95 14.79
N ARG A 227 16.31 0.78 15.22
CA ARG A 227 15.40 1.90 15.40
C ARG A 227 15.81 2.77 16.58
N LYS A 228 15.65 4.07 16.46
CA LYS A 228 15.91 5.02 17.54
C LYS A 228 14.97 6.20 17.51
N SER A 229 14.52 6.65 18.67
CA SER A 229 13.72 7.87 18.82
C SER A 229 14.49 9.11 18.38
N GLY A 230 13.81 9.99 17.63
CA GLY A 230 14.40 11.22 17.14
C GLY A 230 13.49 11.97 16.14
N PHE A 231 13.86 13.20 15.83
CA PHE A 231 13.20 13.96 14.78
C PHE A 231 13.44 13.29 13.42
N LEU A 232 12.37 13.18 12.65
CA LEU A 232 12.43 12.87 11.24
C LEU A 232 12.55 14.18 10.46
N PHE A 233 12.84 14.07 9.15
CA PHE A 233 12.98 15.26 8.33
C PHE A 233 11.63 15.96 8.12
N PRO A 234 11.61 17.29 8.17
CA PRO A 234 10.40 18.05 7.93
C PRO A 234 9.94 17.91 6.47
N THR A 235 8.63 17.91 6.28
CA THR A 235 7.99 17.98 4.96
C THR A 235 7.42 19.36 4.73
N VAL A 236 7.48 19.85 3.48
CA VAL A 236 6.96 21.15 3.08
C VAL A 236 6.09 20.97 1.85
N GLY A 237 4.91 21.56 1.88
CA GLY A 237 3.97 21.54 0.77
C GLY A 237 3.19 22.84 0.65
N ASN A 238 2.36 22.92 -0.38
CA ASN A 238 1.40 24.00 -0.56
C ASN A 238 0.18 23.48 -1.31
N THR A 239 -1.00 23.63 -0.72
CA THR A 239 -2.26 23.27 -1.34
C THR A 239 -3.18 24.49 -1.47
N SER A 240 -4.11 24.47 -2.41
CA SER A 240 -5.10 25.53 -2.58
C SER A 240 -5.97 25.72 -1.34
N ARG A 241 -6.22 24.66 -0.56
CA ARG A 241 -7.11 24.67 0.60
C ARG A 241 -6.40 24.85 1.93
N GLY A 242 -5.26 24.19 2.15
CA GLY A 242 -4.46 24.28 3.37
C GLY A 242 -3.50 25.48 3.41
N GLY A 243 -3.15 26.02 2.24
CA GLY A 243 -2.06 26.99 2.10
C GLY A 243 -0.70 26.31 2.15
N ALA A 244 0.34 27.04 2.55
CA ALA A 244 1.63 26.42 2.84
C ALA A 244 1.52 25.56 4.09
N GLU A 245 2.16 24.39 4.04
CA GLU A 245 2.20 23.41 5.12
C GLU A 245 3.64 23.05 5.47
N VAL A 246 3.90 22.87 6.75
CA VAL A 246 5.19 22.41 7.28
C VAL A 246 4.90 21.38 8.36
N ALA A 247 5.34 20.15 8.15
CA ALA A 247 5.25 19.09 9.15
C ALA A 247 6.64 18.73 9.68
N VAL A 248 6.76 18.53 11.00
CA VAL A 248 8.01 18.19 11.69
C VAL A 248 7.80 16.90 12.50
N PRO A 249 7.91 15.72 11.89
CA PRO A 249 7.63 14.48 12.58
C PRO A 249 8.69 14.12 13.63
N TYR A 250 8.25 13.51 14.72
CA TYR A 250 9.12 12.89 15.74
C TYR A 250 8.77 11.43 15.93
N TYR A 251 9.75 10.56 15.74
CA TYR A 251 9.62 9.13 15.90
C TYR A 251 10.01 8.69 17.32
N PHE A 252 9.13 7.93 17.96
CA PHE A 252 9.35 7.30 19.26
C PHE A 252 9.57 5.79 19.07
N ASN A 253 10.76 5.30 19.33
CA ASN A 253 11.04 3.88 19.45
C ASN A 253 10.69 3.44 20.89
N ILE A 254 9.43 3.06 21.11
CA ILE A 254 8.93 2.70 22.44
C ILE A 254 9.48 1.34 22.87
N ALA A 255 9.42 0.37 21.94
CA ALA A 255 9.94 -0.99 22.13
C ALA A 255 10.36 -1.55 20.76
N PRO A 256 11.10 -2.68 20.69
CA PRO A 256 11.48 -3.28 19.41
C PRO A 256 10.31 -3.60 18.48
N ASN A 257 9.13 -3.74 19.03
CA ASN A 257 7.90 -4.11 18.33
C ASN A 257 6.77 -3.08 18.50
N ILE A 258 7.06 -1.89 19.05
CA ILE A 258 6.10 -0.81 19.27
C ILE A 258 6.76 0.51 18.94
N ASP A 259 6.16 1.28 18.05
CA ASP A 259 6.61 2.62 17.74
C ASP A 259 5.45 3.62 17.58
N LEU A 260 5.80 4.89 17.64
CA LEU A 260 4.88 6.00 17.45
C LEU A 260 5.59 7.10 16.67
N THR A 261 4.97 7.61 15.62
CA THR A 261 5.39 8.85 14.99
C THR A 261 4.36 9.93 15.30
N LEU A 262 4.76 11.00 15.97
CA LEU A 262 3.94 12.20 16.09
C LEU A 262 4.35 13.20 15.02
N GLN A 263 3.38 13.77 14.33
CA GLN A 263 3.58 14.68 13.21
C GLN A 263 2.80 15.98 13.42
N PRO A 264 3.31 16.93 14.19
CA PRO A 264 2.76 18.28 14.19
C PRO A 264 2.94 18.92 12.81
N THR A 265 1.84 19.44 12.26
CA THR A 265 1.78 20.09 10.97
C THR A 265 1.15 21.48 11.14
N GLU A 266 1.79 22.51 10.59
CA GLU A 266 1.23 23.86 10.54
C GLU A 266 0.69 24.14 9.15
N TYR A 267 -0.59 24.44 9.05
CA TYR A 267 -1.29 24.89 7.84
C TYR A 267 -1.51 26.40 7.91
N THR A 268 -0.89 27.18 7.02
CA THR A 268 -0.97 28.66 7.08
C THR A 268 -2.38 29.22 6.94
N ARG A 269 -3.32 28.47 6.38
CA ARG A 269 -4.73 28.88 6.24
C ARG A 269 -5.64 28.29 7.28
N ARG A 270 -5.26 27.19 7.93
CA ARG A 270 -6.15 26.41 8.79
C ARG A 270 -5.69 26.34 10.24
N GLY A 271 -4.38 26.43 10.49
CA GLY A 271 -3.79 26.37 11.82
C GLY A 271 -3.06 25.05 12.10
N PRO A 272 -2.67 24.83 13.37
CA PRO A 272 -1.88 23.66 13.77
C PRO A 272 -2.71 22.39 13.83
N ASP A 273 -2.16 21.32 13.26
CA ASP A 273 -2.63 19.94 13.33
C ASP A 273 -1.63 19.04 14.05
N VAL A 274 -2.10 18.02 14.74
CA VAL A 274 -1.28 16.99 15.38
C VAL A 274 -1.68 15.62 14.87
N GLY A 275 -0.94 15.17 13.90
CA GLY A 275 -1.02 13.80 13.39
C GLY A 275 -0.23 12.82 14.23
N GLY A 276 -0.61 11.54 14.19
CA GLY A 276 0.12 10.46 14.82
C GLY A 276 -0.11 9.11 14.14
N ASP A 277 0.93 8.28 14.14
CA ASP A 277 0.92 6.92 13.64
C ASP A 277 1.52 6.01 14.71
N PHE A 278 0.69 5.21 15.36
CA PHE A 278 1.07 4.25 16.39
C PHE A 278 0.97 2.84 15.83
N ARG A 279 2.09 2.11 15.85
CA ARG A 279 2.19 0.74 15.33
C ARG A 279 2.68 -0.22 16.40
N TYR A 280 2.12 -1.40 16.40
CA TYR A 280 2.54 -2.48 17.28
C TYR A 280 2.50 -3.84 16.58
N LEU A 281 3.43 -4.69 16.97
CA LEU A 281 3.56 -6.07 16.51
C LEU A 281 3.89 -6.98 17.69
N THR A 282 3.02 -7.91 18.00
CA THR A 282 3.26 -8.95 19.02
C THR A 282 3.27 -10.33 18.33
N SER A 283 3.46 -11.40 19.10
CA SER A 283 3.39 -12.75 18.54
C SER A 283 2.01 -13.13 17.97
N ARG A 284 0.97 -12.40 18.37
CA ARG A 284 -0.43 -12.69 17.96
C ARG A 284 -1.20 -11.48 17.44
N GLN A 285 -0.61 -10.31 17.50
CA GLN A 285 -1.32 -9.08 17.12
C GLN A 285 -0.42 -8.19 16.28
N THR A 286 -0.99 -7.63 15.22
CA THR A 286 -0.43 -6.51 14.48
C THR A 286 -1.48 -5.43 14.38
N GLY A 287 -1.07 -4.18 14.55
CA GLY A 287 -2.01 -3.08 14.45
C GLY A 287 -1.34 -1.75 14.22
N GLU A 288 -2.13 -0.86 13.61
CA GLU A 288 -1.80 0.51 13.29
C GLU A 288 -2.97 1.41 13.64
N LEU A 289 -2.69 2.48 14.39
CA LEU A 289 -3.64 3.53 14.73
C LEU A 289 -3.09 4.85 14.23
N THR A 290 -3.73 5.42 13.22
CA THR A 290 -3.42 6.73 12.68
C THR A 290 -4.48 7.74 13.12
N TRP A 291 -4.06 8.93 13.50
CA TRP A 291 -4.98 10.02 13.81
C TRP A 291 -4.43 11.36 13.38
N ASP A 292 -5.32 12.29 13.11
CA ASP A 292 -5.04 13.69 12.87
C ASP A 292 -6.04 14.52 13.71
N TYR A 293 -5.57 15.56 14.36
CA TYR A 293 -6.39 16.43 15.18
C TYR A 293 -5.99 17.89 15.02
N LEU A 294 -6.89 18.65 14.43
CA LEU A 294 -6.83 20.10 14.27
C LEU A 294 -7.77 20.75 15.31
N PRO A 295 -7.24 21.35 16.39
CA PRO A 295 -8.06 21.88 17.47
C PRO A 295 -9.02 22.98 17.05
N ASP A 296 -8.57 23.84 16.12
CA ASP A 296 -9.34 24.97 15.60
C ASP A 296 -8.94 25.21 14.13
N ASP A 297 -9.83 24.83 13.21
CA ASP A 297 -9.66 25.14 11.80
C ASP A 297 -10.14 26.56 11.51
N ALA A 298 -9.23 27.46 11.20
CA ALA A 298 -9.53 28.86 10.93
C ALA A 298 -10.49 29.11 9.75
N VAL A 299 -10.69 28.11 8.87
CA VAL A 299 -11.65 28.15 7.75
C VAL A 299 -12.99 27.54 8.14
N TYR A 300 -12.96 26.43 8.88
CA TYR A 300 -14.15 25.67 9.27
C TYR A 300 -14.77 26.14 10.60
N HIS A 301 -14.00 26.90 11.40
CA HIS A 301 -14.36 27.47 12.71
C HIS A 301 -14.80 26.42 13.76
N SER A 302 -14.17 25.24 13.70
CA SER A 302 -14.34 24.16 14.68
C SER A 302 -13.16 23.20 14.67
N SER A 303 -13.09 22.33 15.68
CA SER A 303 -12.10 21.26 15.68
C SER A 303 -12.41 20.22 14.60
N ARG A 304 -11.36 19.69 14.01
CA ARG A 304 -11.45 18.63 13.00
C ARG A 304 -10.55 17.46 13.36
N SER A 305 -10.98 16.26 13.01
CA SER A 305 -10.23 15.06 13.35
C SER A 305 -10.47 13.92 12.37
N ARG A 306 -9.47 13.06 12.29
CA ARG A 306 -9.51 11.77 11.61
C ARG A 306 -8.93 10.71 12.54
N VAL A 307 -9.52 9.54 12.56
CA VAL A 307 -8.99 8.36 13.26
C VAL A 307 -9.15 7.16 12.36
N LYS A 308 -8.07 6.42 12.14
CA LYS A 308 -8.04 5.17 11.39
C LYS A 308 -7.38 4.09 12.22
N LEU A 309 -8.04 2.94 12.37
CA LEU A 309 -7.54 1.77 13.07
C LEU A 309 -7.53 0.57 12.13
N VAL A 310 -6.42 -0.14 12.10
CA VAL A 310 -6.32 -1.48 11.52
C VAL A 310 -5.65 -2.39 12.54
N ASN A 311 -6.31 -3.48 12.89
CA ASN A 311 -5.77 -4.48 13.81
C ASN A 311 -6.11 -5.88 13.34
N VAL A 312 -5.15 -6.78 13.42
CA VAL A 312 -5.35 -8.21 13.24
C VAL A 312 -4.82 -8.93 14.47
N THR A 313 -5.66 -9.78 15.06
CA THR A 313 -5.34 -10.59 16.24
C THR A 313 -5.56 -12.06 15.91
N GLU A 314 -4.52 -12.87 16.00
CA GLU A 314 -4.58 -14.31 15.93
C GLU A 314 -4.96 -14.86 17.32
N LEU A 315 -6.15 -15.41 17.42
CA LEU A 315 -6.68 -16.02 18.64
C LEU A 315 -6.35 -17.53 18.67
N PRO A 316 -6.47 -18.20 19.83
CA PRO A 316 -6.37 -19.67 19.88
C PRO A 316 -7.39 -20.37 18.98
N GLU A 317 -7.13 -21.64 18.63
CA GLU A 317 -8.05 -22.51 17.87
C GLU A 317 -8.42 -21.94 16.48
N ASP A 318 -7.43 -21.35 15.79
CA ASP A 318 -7.54 -20.80 14.41
C ASP A 318 -8.58 -19.68 14.24
N PHE A 319 -8.97 -19.03 15.34
CA PHE A 319 -9.75 -17.81 15.27
C PHE A 319 -8.88 -16.61 14.95
N ARG A 320 -9.41 -15.72 14.11
CA ARG A 320 -8.79 -14.45 13.77
C ARG A 320 -9.79 -13.31 13.95
N LEU A 321 -9.39 -12.30 14.74
CA LEU A 321 -10.13 -11.06 14.87
C LEU A 321 -9.47 -9.96 14.05
N THR A 322 -10.24 -9.36 13.13
CA THR A 322 -9.81 -8.21 12.35
C THR A 322 -10.68 -7.02 12.72
N LEU A 323 -10.05 -5.92 13.13
CA LEU A 323 -10.69 -4.64 13.34
C LEU A 323 -10.14 -3.66 12.32
N ALA A 324 -10.99 -3.04 11.54
CA ALA A 324 -10.62 -2.03 10.57
C ALA A 324 -11.67 -0.92 10.58
N GLY A 325 -11.24 0.33 10.67
CA GLY A 325 -12.20 1.40 10.65
C GLY A 325 -11.56 2.77 10.53
N GLU A 326 -12.29 3.67 9.90
CA GLU A 326 -11.91 5.05 9.74
C GLU A 326 -13.09 5.97 10.06
N ASN A 327 -12.80 7.08 10.73
CA ASN A 327 -13.78 8.08 11.08
C ASN A 327 -13.21 9.48 10.91
N VAL A 328 -14.02 10.41 10.42
CA VAL A 328 -13.68 11.83 10.33
C VAL A 328 -14.74 12.68 11.00
N SER A 329 -14.36 13.90 11.40
CA SER A 329 -15.24 14.84 12.08
C SER A 329 -16.41 15.32 11.22
N ASP A 330 -16.21 15.42 9.91
CA ASP A 330 -17.14 16.03 8.97
C ASP A 330 -17.00 15.50 7.55
N THR A 331 -17.99 15.77 6.71
CA THR A 331 -18.06 15.29 5.32
C THR A 331 -17.04 15.94 4.39
N ASN A 332 -16.48 17.09 4.74
CA ASN A 332 -15.54 17.83 3.89
C ASN A 332 -14.06 17.55 4.27
N TYR A 333 -13.84 16.69 5.27
CA TYR A 333 -12.49 16.44 5.79
C TYR A 333 -11.51 16.03 4.71
N PHE A 334 -11.86 15.01 3.91
CA PHE A 334 -10.98 14.54 2.83
C PHE A 334 -10.85 15.51 1.68
N GLU A 335 -11.87 16.28 1.40
CA GLU A 335 -11.82 17.33 0.40
C GLU A 335 -10.79 18.41 0.77
N ASP A 336 -10.67 18.71 2.05
CA ASP A 336 -9.81 19.78 2.56
C ASP A 336 -8.36 19.36 2.84
N PHE A 337 -8.12 18.10 3.23
CA PHE A 337 -6.81 17.61 3.67
C PHE A 337 -6.21 16.54 2.76
N SER A 338 -6.97 15.98 1.83
CA SER A 338 -6.43 15.05 0.85
C SER A 338 -5.55 15.74 -0.18
N THR A 339 -4.46 15.10 -0.56
CA THR A 339 -3.54 15.59 -1.58
C THR A 339 -3.82 15.03 -2.98
N GLY A 340 -4.93 14.29 -3.14
CA GLY A 340 -5.29 13.63 -4.40
C GLY A 340 -6.77 13.37 -4.58
N PRO A 341 -7.19 12.90 -5.77
CA PRO A 341 -8.60 12.66 -6.10
C PRO A 341 -9.24 11.56 -5.27
N GLU A 342 -8.47 10.68 -4.64
CA GLU A 342 -8.98 9.60 -3.80
C GLU A 342 -9.84 10.12 -2.64
N GLY A 343 -9.40 11.21 -2.00
CA GLY A 343 -10.15 11.84 -0.93
C GLY A 343 -11.50 12.44 -1.38
N THR A 344 -11.65 12.76 -2.67
CA THR A 344 -12.91 13.32 -3.22
C THR A 344 -13.78 12.26 -3.87
N SER A 345 -13.29 11.06 -4.09
CA SER A 345 -14.00 9.94 -4.71
C SER A 345 -14.54 8.91 -3.71
N THR A 346 -14.19 9.01 -2.44
CA THR A 346 -14.64 8.07 -1.38
C THR A 346 -16.00 8.48 -0.85
N PRO A 347 -17.10 7.75 -1.14
CA PRO A 347 -18.44 8.13 -0.67
C PRO A 347 -18.70 7.74 0.79
N PHE A 348 -18.00 6.72 1.30
CA PHE A 348 -18.18 6.18 2.64
C PHE A 348 -16.87 5.83 3.29
N LEU A 349 -16.81 5.90 4.61
CA LEU A 349 -15.76 5.32 5.43
C LEU A 349 -16.26 4.05 6.09
N ASP A 350 -15.46 3.02 5.95
CA ASP A 350 -15.73 1.67 6.43
C ASP A 350 -15.30 1.50 7.90
N ARG A 351 -16.11 0.78 8.70
CA ARG A 351 -15.82 0.44 10.10
C ARG A 351 -16.29 -0.98 10.40
N ARG A 352 -15.36 -1.90 10.57
CA ARG A 352 -15.61 -3.33 10.55
C ARG A 352 -14.92 -4.05 11.70
N ALA A 353 -15.65 -4.93 12.34
CA ALA A 353 -15.11 -5.95 13.22
C ALA A 353 -15.48 -7.34 12.67
N VAL A 354 -14.50 -8.16 12.41
CA VAL A 354 -14.68 -9.50 11.84
C VAL A 354 -13.98 -10.52 12.72
N LEU A 355 -14.73 -11.48 13.24
CA LEU A 355 -14.21 -12.68 13.88
C LEU A 355 -14.39 -13.84 12.92
N SER A 356 -13.31 -14.42 12.46
CA SER A 356 -13.32 -15.55 11.53
C SER A 356 -12.66 -16.79 12.13
N TYR A 357 -13.22 -17.96 11.82
CA TYR A 357 -12.67 -19.26 12.04
C TYR A 357 -12.61 -19.98 10.70
N ARG A 358 -11.50 -20.61 10.39
CA ARG A 358 -11.35 -21.35 9.15
C ARG A 358 -10.52 -22.61 9.37
N ASP A 359 -11.08 -23.74 8.98
CA ASP A 359 -10.37 -25.00 8.87
C ASP A 359 -10.48 -25.61 7.45
N LEU A 360 -10.23 -26.91 7.31
CA LEU A 360 -10.29 -27.59 6.02
C LEU A 360 -11.69 -27.60 5.39
N HIS A 361 -12.73 -27.65 6.23
CA HIS A 361 -14.11 -27.84 5.78
C HIS A 361 -15.01 -26.66 6.12
N TRP A 362 -14.72 -25.94 7.20
CA TRP A 362 -15.56 -24.87 7.73
C TRP A 362 -14.95 -23.50 7.52
N ASN A 363 -15.80 -22.56 7.17
CA ASN A 363 -15.49 -21.15 7.23
C ASN A 363 -16.63 -20.43 7.95
N VAL A 364 -16.35 -19.93 9.14
CA VAL A 364 -17.33 -19.23 10.00
C VAL A 364 -16.85 -17.81 10.18
N GLN A 365 -17.71 -16.84 9.92
CA GLN A 365 -17.41 -15.43 10.09
C GLN A 365 -18.55 -14.72 10.78
N GLY A 366 -18.25 -14.11 11.93
CA GLY A 366 -19.11 -13.12 12.56
C GLY A 366 -18.61 -11.72 12.27
N MET A 367 -19.47 -10.86 11.77
CA MET A 367 -19.11 -9.50 11.36
C MET A 367 -20.08 -8.50 11.96
N ALA A 368 -19.55 -7.35 12.34
CA ALA A 368 -20.34 -6.16 12.61
C ALA A 368 -19.80 -5.04 11.70
N ASP A 369 -20.71 -4.48 10.90
CA ASP A 369 -20.32 -3.56 9.86
C ASP A 369 -21.28 -2.35 9.65
N GLN A 370 -20.75 -1.09 9.50
CA GLN A 370 -21.50 0.18 9.31
C GLN A 370 -20.64 1.21 8.57
N TYR A 371 -21.20 2.33 8.16
CA TYR A 371 -20.54 3.41 7.42
C TYR A 371 -20.65 4.78 8.04
N GLN A 372 -19.61 5.58 7.86
CA GLN A 372 -19.80 7.03 7.84
C GLN A 372 -19.91 7.49 6.37
N THR A 373 -21.09 7.98 6.00
CA THR A 373 -21.26 8.61 4.67
C THR A 373 -20.58 9.96 4.67
N ILE A 374 -19.67 10.16 3.72
CA ILE A 374 -18.97 11.43 3.52
C ILE A 374 -19.52 12.18 2.31
N ASP A 375 -20.03 11.48 1.31
CA ASP A 375 -20.70 12.11 0.19
C ASP A 375 -22.04 12.70 0.63
N SER A 376 -22.06 14.02 0.79
CA SER A 376 -23.26 14.76 1.19
C SER A 376 -24.37 14.78 0.12
N THR A 377 -24.06 14.35 -1.11
CA THR A 377 -25.04 14.27 -2.20
C THR A 377 -25.91 13.02 -2.12
N LEU A 378 -25.46 12.00 -1.36
CA LEU A 378 -26.22 10.76 -1.20
C LEU A 378 -27.44 10.95 -0.30
N LEU A 379 -28.61 10.72 -0.89
CA LEU A 379 -29.87 10.70 -0.17
C LEU A 379 -29.84 9.65 0.94
N LEU A 380 -30.52 9.90 2.05
CA LEU A 380 -30.63 8.97 3.18
C LEU A 380 -31.11 7.58 2.75
N ALA A 381 -32.03 7.53 1.79
CA ALA A 381 -32.56 6.29 1.23
C ALA A 381 -31.56 5.49 0.38
N ASN A 382 -30.51 6.12 -0.11
CA ASN A 382 -29.48 5.49 -0.95
C ASN A 382 -28.21 5.15 -0.16
N ARG A 383 -28.18 5.49 1.14
CA ARG A 383 -27.07 5.10 2.00
C ARG A 383 -27.09 3.60 2.23
N PRO A 384 -25.92 2.97 2.26
CA PRO A 384 -25.85 1.53 2.52
C PRO A 384 -26.39 1.15 3.91
N TYR A 385 -26.83 -0.09 4.02
CA TYR A 385 -27.28 -0.66 5.29
C TYR A 385 -26.09 -1.06 6.16
N ALA A 386 -26.11 -0.76 7.43
CA ALA A 386 -25.28 -1.43 8.41
C ALA A 386 -25.71 -2.89 8.58
N ARG A 387 -24.78 -3.80 8.81
CA ARG A 387 -25.01 -5.22 9.07
C ARG A 387 -24.52 -5.56 10.49
N MET A 388 -25.43 -5.66 11.43
CA MET A 388 -25.07 -5.73 12.86
C MET A 388 -26.06 -6.58 13.67
N PRO A 389 -25.76 -7.87 13.87
CA PRO A 389 -24.64 -8.66 13.37
C PRO A 389 -24.86 -9.21 11.96
N ASP A 390 -23.79 -9.73 11.36
CA ASP A 390 -23.80 -10.59 10.18
C ASP A 390 -23.01 -11.86 10.53
N LEU A 391 -23.65 -13.02 10.54
CA LEU A 391 -23.03 -14.31 10.76
C LEU A 391 -23.14 -15.15 9.50
N THR A 392 -22.01 -15.46 8.90
CA THR A 392 -21.90 -16.37 7.75
C THR A 392 -21.25 -17.67 8.17
N VAL A 393 -21.81 -18.78 7.73
CA VAL A 393 -21.31 -20.13 7.97
C VAL A 393 -21.31 -20.86 6.64
N SER A 394 -20.16 -21.29 6.18
CA SER A 394 -20.04 -22.16 5.01
C SER A 394 -19.28 -23.43 5.33
N ALA A 395 -19.69 -24.52 4.70
CA ALA A 395 -19.01 -25.80 4.80
C ALA A 395 -18.97 -26.48 3.44
N ASP A 396 -17.86 -27.19 3.16
CA ASP A 396 -17.65 -27.94 1.94
C ASP A 396 -16.98 -29.30 2.26
N TYR A 397 -17.58 -30.36 1.76
CA TYR A 397 -17.12 -31.71 1.97
C TYR A 397 -17.05 -32.49 0.64
N GLY A 398 -15.97 -33.24 0.49
CA GLY A 398 -15.80 -34.22 -0.58
C GLY A 398 -16.05 -35.65 -0.10
N TRP A 399 -16.62 -36.50 -0.95
CA TRP A 399 -16.81 -37.90 -0.70
C TRP A 399 -16.45 -38.71 -1.93
N GLY A 400 -15.84 -39.89 -1.70
CA GLY A 400 -15.39 -40.79 -2.74
C GLY A 400 -14.00 -40.48 -3.29
N PRO A 401 -13.47 -41.35 -4.17
CA PRO A 401 -12.16 -41.13 -4.76
C PRO A 401 -12.11 -39.82 -5.57
N GLY A 402 -11.16 -38.91 -5.23
CA GLY A 402 -11.01 -37.64 -5.92
C GLY A 402 -12.15 -36.66 -5.64
N ASP A 403 -12.88 -36.79 -4.52
CA ASP A 403 -14.02 -35.94 -4.14
C ASP A 403 -15.10 -35.85 -5.24
N VAL A 404 -15.39 -37.00 -5.85
CA VAL A 404 -16.38 -37.11 -6.93
C VAL A 404 -17.74 -36.55 -6.53
N VAL A 405 -18.17 -36.75 -5.28
CA VAL A 405 -19.38 -36.14 -4.73
C VAL A 405 -18.95 -34.99 -3.83
N ARG A 406 -19.41 -33.78 -4.10
CA ARG A 406 -19.23 -32.64 -3.19
C ARG A 406 -20.57 -32.22 -2.65
N TYR A 407 -20.61 -31.89 -1.38
CA TYR A 407 -21.78 -31.30 -0.74
C TYR A 407 -21.33 -30.23 0.28
N GLY A 408 -22.11 -29.20 0.34
CA GLY A 408 -21.84 -28.11 1.23
C GLY A 408 -23.07 -27.28 1.49
N PHE A 409 -22.88 -26.24 2.25
CA PHE A 409 -23.88 -25.21 2.42
C PHE A 409 -23.24 -23.86 2.69
N ASP A 410 -23.95 -22.83 2.29
CA ASP A 410 -23.70 -21.45 2.68
C ASP A 410 -24.92 -20.96 3.44
N SER A 411 -24.70 -20.31 4.57
CA SER A 411 -25.75 -19.82 5.44
C SER A 411 -25.39 -18.43 5.95
N GLU A 412 -26.37 -17.54 6.00
CA GLU A 412 -26.18 -16.20 6.51
C GLU A 412 -27.35 -15.79 7.40
N VAL A 413 -27.01 -15.21 8.55
CA VAL A 413 -27.98 -14.52 9.42
C VAL A 413 -27.50 -13.10 9.62
N VAL A 414 -28.29 -12.14 9.17
CA VAL A 414 -27.87 -10.72 9.18
C VAL A 414 -29.02 -9.81 9.59
N ASP A 415 -28.68 -8.78 10.40
CA ASP A 415 -29.59 -7.69 10.76
C ASP A 415 -29.19 -6.42 9.99
N PHE A 416 -30.04 -5.97 9.10
CA PHE A 416 -29.86 -4.79 8.27
C PHE A 416 -30.46 -3.55 8.95
N ARG A 417 -29.63 -2.55 9.20
CA ARG A 417 -30.02 -1.32 9.86
C ARG A 417 -29.71 -0.08 9.04
N ARG A 418 -30.67 0.83 8.98
CA ARG A 418 -30.52 2.14 8.35
C ARG A 418 -31.45 3.13 9.02
N SER A 419 -31.15 4.42 8.97
CA SER A 419 -31.96 5.46 9.58
C SER A 419 -33.32 5.70 8.90
N THR A 420 -33.48 5.22 7.66
CA THR A 420 -34.71 5.41 6.84
C THR A 420 -34.96 4.19 5.98
N GLY A 421 -36.24 3.87 5.74
CA GLY A 421 -36.66 2.72 4.93
C GLY A 421 -36.78 1.44 5.73
N VAL A 422 -37.05 0.35 5.03
CA VAL A 422 -37.25 -0.98 5.61
C VAL A 422 -35.95 -1.48 6.24
N THR A 423 -36.05 -2.05 7.45
CA THR A 423 -34.95 -2.66 8.20
C THR A 423 -35.31 -4.07 8.63
N GLY A 424 -34.38 -4.85 9.15
CA GLY A 424 -34.71 -6.16 9.75
C GLY A 424 -33.72 -7.29 9.44
N TRP A 425 -34.12 -8.47 9.88
CA TRP A 425 -33.32 -9.68 9.80
C TRP A 425 -33.56 -10.45 8.51
N ARG A 426 -32.50 -11.04 7.99
CA ARG A 426 -32.52 -12.06 6.94
C ARG A 426 -31.82 -13.32 7.44
N LEU A 427 -32.48 -14.47 7.25
CA LEU A 427 -31.85 -15.80 7.29
C LEU A 427 -31.85 -16.35 5.88
N ASP A 428 -30.67 -16.68 5.37
CA ASP A 428 -30.49 -17.34 4.07
C ASP A 428 -29.80 -18.68 4.24
N LEU A 429 -30.37 -19.75 3.71
CA LEU A 429 -29.85 -21.11 3.72
C LEU A 429 -29.67 -21.61 2.30
N TYR A 430 -28.47 -22.05 1.96
CA TYR A 430 -28.10 -22.47 0.60
C TYR A 430 -27.30 -23.77 0.61
N PRO A 431 -27.93 -24.94 0.88
CA PRO A 431 -27.30 -26.25 0.71
C PRO A 431 -27.08 -26.57 -0.77
N THR A 432 -25.94 -27.17 -1.06
CA THR A 432 -25.48 -27.54 -2.40
C THR A 432 -25.00 -28.97 -2.46
N SER A 433 -25.18 -29.62 -3.61
CA SER A 433 -24.56 -30.91 -3.90
C SER A 433 -24.19 -30.98 -5.37
N SER A 434 -23.02 -31.53 -5.67
CA SER A 434 -22.51 -31.65 -7.04
C SER A 434 -21.72 -32.94 -7.23
N LEU A 435 -21.65 -33.37 -8.49
CA LEU A 435 -20.72 -34.40 -8.92
C LEU A 435 -19.56 -33.75 -9.67
N ASN A 436 -18.33 -34.02 -9.27
CA ASN A 436 -17.12 -33.58 -9.95
C ASN A 436 -16.51 -34.73 -10.75
N ILE A 437 -16.88 -34.83 -12.02
CA ILE A 437 -16.33 -35.81 -12.95
C ILE A 437 -15.31 -35.11 -13.82
N GLU A 438 -14.02 -35.27 -13.48
CA GLU A 438 -12.93 -34.55 -14.11
C GLU A 438 -11.88 -35.53 -14.70
N GLY A 439 -11.35 -35.20 -15.86
CA GLY A 439 -10.24 -35.84 -16.53
C GLY A 439 -9.21 -34.84 -17.03
N PRO A 440 -8.08 -35.30 -17.57
CA PRO A 440 -7.02 -34.42 -18.04
C PRO A 440 -7.42 -33.37 -19.08
N GLY A 441 -8.52 -33.62 -19.82
CA GLY A 441 -8.95 -32.72 -20.87
C GLY A 441 -10.45 -32.36 -20.83
N TYR A 442 -11.16 -32.68 -19.76
CA TYR A 442 -12.57 -32.36 -19.61
C TYR A 442 -13.02 -32.29 -18.17
N PHE A 443 -14.10 -31.59 -17.94
CA PHE A 443 -14.86 -31.65 -16.70
C PHE A 443 -16.36 -31.70 -17.01
N PHE A 444 -17.13 -32.37 -16.12
CA PHE A 444 -18.57 -32.48 -16.15
C PHE A 444 -19.09 -32.40 -14.72
N ARG A 445 -19.79 -31.30 -14.39
CA ARG A 445 -20.20 -30.96 -13.04
C ARG A 445 -21.69 -30.65 -12.95
N PRO A 446 -22.57 -31.66 -12.92
CA PRO A 446 -23.96 -31.46 -12.56
C PRO A 446 -24.07 -31.08 -11.08
N ALA A 447 -24.87 -30.06 -10.78
CA ALA A 447 -25.10 -29.60 -9.43
C ALA A 447 -26.57 -29.29 -9.17
N VAL A 448 -26.98 -29.52 -7.95
CA VAL A 448 -28.29 -29.10 -7.42
C VAL A 448 -28.12 -28.36 -6.13
N ALA A 449 -28.93 -27.36 -5.95
CA ALA A 449 -28.97 -26.56 -4.73
C ALA A 449 -30.40 -26.21 -4.37
N TYR A 450 -30.60 -25.89 -3.12
CA TYR A 450 -31.89 -25.36 -2.64
C TYR A 450 -31.63 -24.11 -1.82
N ARG A 451 -32.30 -23.00 -2.16
CA ARG A 451 -32.15 -21.77 -1.43
C ARG A 451 -33.44 -21.41 -0.71
N ALA A 452 -33.31 -21.17 0.59
CA ALA A 452 -34.41 -20.76 1.46
C ALA A 452 -34.02 -19.47 2.18
N THR A 453 -34.78 -18.41 1.93
CA THR A 453 -34.56 -17.09 2.52
C THR A 453 -35.79 -16.65 3.30
N GLN A 454 -35.63 -16.30 4.56
CA GLN A 454 -36.68 -15.79 5.45
C GLN A 454 -36.30 -14.40 5.95
N TYR A 455 -37.27 -13.51 5.98
CA TYR A 455 -37.12 -12.15 6.52
C TYR A 455 -37.99 -11.92 7.75
N GLN A 456 -37.52 -11.06 8.64
CA GLN A 456 -38.27 -10.45 9.69
C GLN A 456 -38.06 -8.93 9.63
N LEU A 457 -39.00 -8.20 9.07
CA LEU A 457 -38.90 -6.78 8.70
C LEU A 457 -39.52 -5.87 9.72
N SER A 458 -38.93 -4.69 9.86
CA SER A 458 -39.43 -3.54 10.57
C SER A 458 -39.53 -2.34 9.62
N ASP A 459 -40.31 -1.32 9.99
CA ASP A 459 -40.49 -0.09 9.22
C ASP A 459 -40.99 -0.33 7.78
N THR A 460 -41.82 -1.37 7.62
CA THR A 460 -42.42 -1.73 6.35
C THR A 460 -43.43 -0.73 5.85
N ALA A 461 -43.54 -0.53 4.55
CA ALA A 461 -44.56 0.30 3.95
C ALA A 461 -45.95 -0.33 4.13
N PRO A 462 -47.04 0.47 4.17
CA PRO A 462 -48.39 -0.06 4.24
C PRO A 462 -48.66 -1.10 3.14
N GLY A 463 -49.11 -2.31 3.54
CA GLY A 463 -49.36 -3.43 2.64
C GLY A 463 -48.14 -4.33 2.32
N GLN A 464 -46.99 -4.00 2.79
CA GLN A 464 -45.80 -4.86 2.68
C GLN A 464 -45.79 -5.89 3.85
N PRO A 465 -45.58 -7.21 3.58
CA PRO A 465 -45.53 -8.20 4.66
C PRO A 465 -44.28 -7.99 5.53
N SER A 466 -44.46 -8.16 6.85
CA SER A 466 -43.34 -8.06 7.80
C SER A 466 -42.48 -9.30 7.86
N SER A 467 -42.93 -10.45 7.33
CA SER A 467 -42.22 -11.73 7.38
C SER A 467 -42.28 -12.46 6.05
N PRO A 468 -41.82 -11.85 4.94
CA PRO A 468 -41.82 -12.53 3.65
C PRO A 468 -40.75 -13.60 3.59
N SER A 469 -40.95 -14.58 2.71
CA SER A 469 -39.99 -15.68 2.49
C SER A 469 -39.92 -16.09 1.03
N ARG A 470 -38.83 -16.75 0.67
CA ARG A 470 -38.62 -17.34 -0.65
C ARG A 470 -37.93 -18.68 -0.51
N THR A 471 -38.44 -19.66 -1.28
CA THR A 471 -37.78 -20.95 -1.46
C THR A 471 -37.73 -21.30 -2.91
N LEU A 472 -36.59 -21.82 -3.40
CA LEU A 472 -36.43 -22.24 -4.78
C LEU A 472 -35.32 -23.28 -4.96
N PRO A 473 -35.49 -24.26 -5.84
CA PRO A 473 -34.43 -25.15 -6.29
C PRO A 473 -33.59 -24.47 -7.38
N ILE A 474 -32.33 -24.81 -7.44
CA ILE A 474 -31.38 -24.39 -8.49
C ILE A 474 -30.74 -25.67 -9.04
N ALA A 475 -30.73 -25.83 -10.34
CA ALA A 475 -30.07 -26.94 -11.00
C ALA A 475 -29.12 -26.39 -12.08
N SER A 476 -27.90 -26.85 -12.10
CA SER A 476 -26.92 -26.50 -13.12
C SER A 476 -26.17 -27.71 -13.66
N LEU A 477 -25.73 -27.59 -14.88
CA LEU A 477 -24.87 -28.55 -15.54
C LEU A 477 -23.72 -27.78 -16.19
N ASP A 478 -22.56 -27.83 -15.60
CA ASP A 478 -21.36 -27.13 -16.08
C ASP A 478 -20.39 -28.14 -16.68
N MET A 479 -19.98 -27.92 -17.90
CA MET A 479 -19.10 -28.80 -18.62
C MET A 479 -18.12 -28.02 -19.49
N GLY A 480 -16.93 -28.59 -19.66
CA GLY A 480 -15.90 -27.98 -20.50
C GLY A 480 -14.88 -28.99 -20.99
N LEU A 481 -14.19 -28.57 -22.03
CA LEU A 481 -13.04 -29.28 -22.57
C LEU A 481 -11.79 -28.43 -22.41
N GLN A 482 -10.67 -29.10 -22.23
CA GLN A 482 -9.35 -28.49 -22.22
C GLN A 482 -8.49 -29.16 -23.28
N LEU A 483 -8.37 -28.53 -24.43
CA LEU A 483 -7.63 -29.02 -25.58
C LEU A 483 -6.28 -28.30 -25.63
N GLU A 484 -5.21 -29.06 -25.77
CA GLU A 484 -3.87 -28.52 -25.81
C GLU A 484 -3.15 -28.92 -27.10
N ARG A 485 -2.36 -28.00 -27.65
CA ARG A 485 -1.52 -28.22 -28.80
C ARG A 485 -0.16 -27.57 -28.62
N ALA A 486 0.89 -28.35 -28.86
CA ALA A 486 2.24 -27.79 -28.97
C ALA A 486 2.35 -26.86 -30.19
N ALA A 487 2.94 -25.68 -30.00
CA ALA A 487 3.10 -24.67 -31.03
C ALA A 487 4.55 -24.14 -31.05
N GLY A 488 4.94 -23.54 -32.18
CA GLY A 488 6.30 -23.02 -32.41
C GLY A 488 7.24 -24.07 -33.00
N SER A 489 8.35 -23.62 -33.55
CA SER A 489 9.31 -24.43 -34.34
C SER A 489 9.97 -25.59 -33.56
N ARG A 490 9.87 -25.58 -32.22
CA ARG A 490 10.46 -26.61 -31.32
C ARG A 490 9.52 -27.01 -30.18
N GLY A 491 8.18 -26.79 -30.34
CA GLY A 491 7.25 -27.06 -29.25
C GLY A 491 7.45 -26.21 -27.99
N GLN A 492 8.05 -25.03 -28.13
CA GLN A 492 8.35 -24.14 -26.99
C GLN A 492 7.11 -23.43 -26.41
N ARG A 493 5.98 -23.59 -27.07
CA ARG A 493 4.72 -22.95 -26.66
C ARG A 493 3.62 -24.00 -26.63
N THR A 494 2.63 -23.77 -25.79
CA THR A 494 1.39 -24.56 -25.77
C THR A 494 0.22 -23.59 -26.07
N VAL A 495 -0.61 -23.95 -26.99
CA VAL A 495 -1.90 -23.27 -27.23
C VAL A 495 -2.98 -24.12 -26.62
N THR A 496 -3.83 -23.52 -25.77
CA THR A 496 -5.02 -24.17 -25.24
C THR A 496 -6.28 -23.67 -25.95
N LEU A 497 -7.29 -24.50 -26.04
CA LEU A 497 -8.65 -24.13 -26.42
C LEU A 497 -9.59 -24.77 -25.39
N GLU A 498 -10.32 -23.90 -24.65
CA GLU A 498 -11.10 -24.25 -23.47
C GLU A 498 -12.57 -23.82 -23.67
N PRO A 499 -13.37 -24.57 -24.49
CA PRO A 499 -14.79 -24.32 -24.56
C PRO A 499 -15.48 -24.80 -23.28
N ARG A 500 -16.39 -23.96 -22.78
CA ARG A 500 -17.21 -24.19 -21.59
C ARG A 500 -18.68 -23.91 -21.91
N VAL A 501 -19.55 -24.75 -21.41
CA VAL A 501 -20.99 -24.61 -21.54
C VAL A 501 -21.62 -24.91 -20.18
N MET A 502 -22.51 -24.02 -19.74
CA MET A 502 -23.28 -24.23 -18.52
C MET A 502 -24.78 -24.08 -18.82
N TYR A 503 -25.55 -25.11 -18.55
CA TYR A 503 -27.00 -24.99 -18.47
C TYR A 503 -27.42 -24.66 -17.04
N LEU A 504 -28.30 -23.67 -16.91
CA LEU A 504 -28.83 -23.25 -15.60
C LEU A 504 -30.36 -23.22 -15.64
N TYR A 505 -30.96 -23.81 -14.62
CA TYR A 505 -32.40 -23.78 -14.41
C TYR A 505 -32.74 -23.33 -12.99
N VAL A 506 -33.46 -22.21 -12.89
CA VAL A 506 -34.01 -21.66 -11.66
C VAL A 506 -35.45 -21.25 -11.93
N PRO A 507 -36.45 -21.87 -11.29
CA PRO A 507 -37.85 -21.54 -11.56
C PRO A 507 -38.18 -20.13 -11.05
N TYR A 508 -39.05 -19.45 -11.78
CA TYR A 508 -39.53 -18.14 -11.36
C TYR A 508 -40.27 -18.20 -10.00
N ARG A 509 -39.95 -17.27 -9.15
CA ARG A 509 -40.69 -16.95 -7.92
C ARG A 509 -40.90 -15.44 -7.89
N ASP A 510 -42.10 -15.01 -7.52
CA ASP A 510 -42.37 -13.59 -7.28
C ASP A 510 -41.57 -13.15 -6.03
N GLN A 511 -40.76 -12.12 -6.22
CA GLN A 511 -39.88 -11.53 -5.21
C GLN A 511 -40.14 -10.03 -5.04
N SER A 512 -41.25 -9.52 -5.63
CA SER A 512 -41.58 -8.10 -5.62
C SER A 512 -41.79 -7.55 -4.20
N GLN A 513 -42.24 -8.39 -3.26
CA GLN A 513 -42.48 -8.02 -1.86
C GLN A 513 -41.21 -8.20 -0.97
N LEU A 514 -40.14 -8.75 -1.48
CA LEU A 514 -38.88 -8.86 -0.73
C LEU A 514 -38.13 -7.52 -0.70
N PRO A 515 -37.48 -7.17 0.41
CA PRO A 515 -36.63 -5.98 0.45
C PRO A 515 -35.42 -6.10 -0.50
N VAL A 516 -34.69 -5.00 -0.68
CA VAL A 516 -33.39 -4.96 -1.31
C VAL A 516 -32.42 -4.29 -0.35
N PHE A 517 -31.60 -5.07 0.32
CA PHE A 517 -30.64 -4.60 1.29
C PHE A 517 -29.23 -4.51 0.70
N ASP A 518 -28.74 -5.61 0.10
CA ASP A 518 -27.38 -5.77 -0.40
C ASP A 518 -27.28 -6.33 -1.82
N THR A 519 -28.40 -6.45 -2.50
CA THR A 519 -28.44 -7.01 -3.85
C THR A 519 -28.21 -5.97 -4.92
N ALA A 520 -27.31 -6.28 -5.84
CA ALA A 520 -27.02 -5.47 -7.02
C ALA A 520 -26.81 -6.38 -8.25
N VAL A 521 -26.87 -5.79 -9.44
CA VAL A 521 -26.44 -6.43 -10.68
C VAL A 521 -24.96 -6.15 -10.86
N PRO A 522 -24.07 -7.16 -10.82
CA PRO A 522 -22.67 -6.98 -11.12
C PRO A 522 -22.47 -6.71 -12.62
N ASP A 523 -21.29 -6.22 -12.94
CA ASP A 523 -20.88 -6.06 -14.31
C ASP A 523 -20.77 -7.43 -14.99
N LEU A 524 -21.35 -7.55 -16.18
CA LEU A 524 -21.25 -8.78 -16.94
C LEU A 524 -19.83 -8.94 -17.50
N ASP A 525 -19.14 -9.96 -17.04
CA ASP A 525 -17.81 -10.37 -17.51
C ASP A 525 -17.79 -11.89 -17.81
N PRO A 526 -16.68 -12.47 -18.30
CA PRO A 526 -16.61 -13.91 -18.56
C PRO A 526 -16.80 -14.79 -17.32
N VAL A 527 -16.54 -14.31 -16.12
CA VAL A 527 -16.77 -15.02 -14.86
C VAL A 527 -18.26 -15.03 -14.51
N GLU A 528 -18.90 -13.88 -14.63
CA GLU A 528 -20.33 -13.69 -14.34
C GLU A 528 -21.24 -14.54 -15.24
N LEU A 529 -20.81 -14.83 -16.47
CA LEU A 529 -21.54 -15.72 -17.40
C LEU A 529 -21.83 -17.12 -16.83
N PHE A 530 -21.01 -17.61 -15.92
CA PHE A 530 -21.08 -18.97 -15.36
C PHE A 530 -21.53 -19.00 -13.90
N ARG A 531 -22.17 -17.92 -13.42
CA ARG A 531 -22.78 -17.88 -12.09
C ARG A 531 -24.19 -18.47 -12.09
N THR A 532 -24.58 -19.04 -10.96
CA THR A 532 -25.94 -19.57 -10.76
C THR A 532 -26.97 -18.50 -10.38
N ASN A 533 -26.54 -17.29 -10.12
CA ASN A 533 -27.39 -16.12 -9.89
C ASN A 533 -26.78 -14.87 -10.55
N ARG A 534 -27.56 -14.16 -11.37
CA ARG A 534 -27.13 -12.91 -12.01
C ARG A 534 -26.97 -11.73 -11.04
N TYR A 535 -27.44 -11.88 -9.81
CA TYR A 535 -27.31 -10.87 -8.77
C TYR A 535 -26.24 -11.24 -7.77
N VAL A 536 -25.56 -10.25 -7.22
CA VAL A 536 -24.83 -10.36 -5.96
C VAL A 536 -25.81 -10.18 -4.79
N GLY A 537 -25.44 -10.62 -3.58
CA GLY A 537 -26.33 -10.62 -2.41
C GLY A 537 -27.38 -11.71 -2.44
N ALA A 538 -28.28 -11.70 -1.45
CA ALA A 538 -29.25 -12.77 -1.26
C ALA A 538 -30.71 -12.34 -1.47
N ASP A 539 -31.02 -11.03 -1.63
CA ASP A 539 -32.41 -10.56 -1.68
C ASP A 539 -33.10 -10.87 -3.00
N ARG A 540 -32.32 -11.00 -4.07
CA ARG A 540 -32.85 -11.44 -5.38
C ARG A 540 -32.08 -12.67 -5.87
N VAL A 541 -32.83 -13.64 -6.35
CA VAL A 541 -32.32 -14.77 -7.14
C VAL A 541 -33.00 -14.73 -8.48
N GLY A 542 -32.24 -14.55 -9.55
CA GLY A 542 -32.74 -14.50 -10.91
C GLY A 542 -33.35 -15.85 -11.31
N ASP A 543 -34.56 -15.81 -11.89
CA ASP A 543 -35.07 -16.97 -12.58
C ASP A 543 -34.24 -17.20 -13.84
N ALA A 544 -33.93 -18.46 -14.14
CA ALA A 544 -33.09 -18.84 -15.24
C ALA A 544 -33.60 -20.11 -15.92
N ASN A 545 -33.59 -20.08 -17.22
CA ASN A 545 -33.67 -21.26 -18.10
C ASN A 545 -32.81 -20.89 -19.30
N GLN A 546 -31.49 -21.14 -19.15
CA GLN A 546 -30.50 -20.58 -20.04
C GLN A 546 -29.30 -21.50 -20.25
N VAL A 547 -28.59 -21.23 -21.31
CA VAL A 547 -27.27 -21.79 -21.60
C VAL A 547 -26.26 -20.66 -21.69
N SER A 548 -25.26 -20.71 -20.86
CA SER A 548 -24.06 -19.87 -20.95
C SER A 548 -23.00 -20.61 -21.77
N THR A 549 -22.41 -19.92 -22.72
CA THR A 549 -21.33 -20.47 -23.56
C THR A 549 -20.12 -19.57 -23.48
N GLY A 550 -18.96 -20.17 -23.42
CA GLY A 550 -17.69 -19.42 -23.43
C GLY A 550 -16.58 -20.23 -24.06
N VAL A 551 -15.60 -19.52 -24.59
CA VAL A 551 -14.38 -20.13 -25.08
C VAL A 551 -13.20 -19.28 -24.63
N THR A 552 -12.22 -19.95 -24.02
CA THR A 552 -10.93 -19.33 -23.66
C THR A 552 -9.84 -19.99 -24.48
N THR A 553 -8.94 -19.19 -25.01
CA THR A 553 -7.70 -19.67 -25.61
C THR A 553 -6.52 -19.01 -24.95
N ARG A 554 -5.49 -19.80 -24.64
CA ARG A 554 -4.26 -19.32 -24.06
C ARG A 554 -3.06 -19.72 -24.89
N LEU A 555 -2.09 -18.84 -24.95
CA LEU A 555 -0.75 -19.11 -25.45
C LEU A 555 0.21 -19.11 -24.29
N LEU A 556 0.75 -20.27 -23.97
CA LEU A 556 1.62 -20.49 -22.82
C LEU A 556 3.05 -20.80 -23.27
N ASN A 557 4.02 -20.48 -22.44
CA ASN A 557 5.36 -21.03 -22.55
C ASN A 557 5.34 -22.49 -22.05
N ALA A 558 5.83 -23.42 -22.87
CA ALA A 558 5.80 -24.84 -22.52
C ALA A 558 6.79 -25.24 -21.39
N GLN A 559 7.78 -24.39 -21.05
CA GLN A 559 8.79 -24.68 -20.04
C GLN A 559 8.38 -24.22 -18.63
N ASP A 560 7.84 -23.04 -18.50
CA ASP A 560 7.53 -22.40 -17.22
C ASP A 560 6.05 -22.08 -17.01
N GLY A 561 5.19 -22.41 -17.98
CA GLY A 561 3.76 -22.12 -17.92
C GLY A 561 3.40 -20.63 -18.07
N ARG A 562 4.38 -19.74 -18.32
CA ARG A 562 4.12 -18.30 -18.45
C ARG A 562 3.10 -18.04 -19.56
N GLN A 563 2.07 -17.30 -19.23
CA GLN A 563 0.97 -16.94 -20.11
C GLN A 563 1.35 -15.72 -20.96
N TYR A 564 1.30 -15.87 -22.29
CA TYR A 564 1.61 -14.79 -23.23
C TYR A 564 0.37 -14.10 -23.76
N LEU A 565 -0.69 -14.86 -23.97
CA LEU A 565 -1.96 -14.36 -24.52
C LEU A 565 -3.08 -15.16 -23.87
N THR A 566 -4.13 -14.47 -23.47
CA THR A 566 -5.44 -15.06 -23.15
C THR A 566 -6.51 -14.28 -23.90
N VAL A 567 -7.39 -14.98 -24.55
CA VAL A 567 -8.60 -14.43 -25.14
C VAL A 567 -9.78 -15.23 -24.64
N THR A 568 -10.75 -14.56 -24.07
CA THR A 568 -12.01 -15.16 -23.61
C THR A 568 -13.16 -14.46 -24.31
N PHE A 569 -14.12 -15.23 -24.75
CA PHE A 569 -15.35 -14.76 -25.38
C PHE A 569 -16.52 -15.55 -24.84
N GLY A 570 -17.69 -14.93 -24.61
CA GLY A 570 -18.84 -15.65 -24.14
C GLY A 570 -20.15 -14.87 -24.23
N GLN A 571 -21.26 -15.61 -24.09
CA GLN A 571 -22.62 -15.09 -24.15
C GLN A 571 -23.60 -16.08 -23.51
N GLU A 572 -24.70 -15.57 -22.97
CA GLU A 572 -25.84 -16.36 -22.48
C GLU A 572 -27.00 -16.36 -23.48
N PHE A 573 -27.69 -17.49 -23.55
CA PHE A 573 -28.90 -17.68 -24.39
C PHE A 573 -30.05 -18.09 -23.49
N TYR A 574 -31.12 -17.30 -23.49
CA TYR A 574 -32.31 -17.51 -22.67
C TYR A 574 -33.38 -18.28 -23.42
N PHE A 575 -33.79 -19.42 -22.88
CA PHE A 575 -34.95 -20.17 -23.39
C PHE A 575 -36.25 -19.52 -22.92
N THR A 576 -36.23 -18.90 -21.72
CA THR A 576 -37.29 -18.07 -21.22
C THR A 576 -36.71 -16.74 -20.73
N ASN A 577 -37.42 -15.64 -20.99
CA ASN A 577 -36.95 -14.34 -20.54
C ASN A 577 -36.95 -14.26 -19.01
N PRO A 578 -35.84 -13.81 -18.36
CA PRO A 578 -35.80 -13.58 -16.93
C PRO A 578 -36.82 -12.53 -16.50
N ARG A 579 -37.58 -12.86 -15.45
CA ARG A 579 -38.70 -12.06 -14.96
C ARG A 579 -38.40 -11.33 -13.65
N VAL A 580 -37.46 -11.88 -12.85
CA VAL A 580 -37.04 -11.26 -11.59
C VAL A 580 -36.19 -10.04 -11.90
N THR A 581 -36.55 -8.88 -11.34
CA THR A 581 -35.87 -7.60 -11.55
C THR A 581 -35.59 -6.92 -10.20
N LEU A 582 -34.66 -5.97 -10.20
CA LEU A 582 -34.56 -4.97 -9.14
C LEU A 582 -35.65 -3.89 -9.28
N PRO A 583 -35.99 -3.18 -8.22
CA PRO A 583 -36.89 -2.02 -8.31
C PRO A 583 -36.36 -1.00 -9.35
N GLY A 584 -37.24 -0.63 -10.30
CA GLY A 584 -36.89 0.26 -11.42
C GLY A 584 -36.16 -0.40 -12.60
N GLU A 585 -35.72 -1.64 -12.50
CA GLU A 585 -35.16 -2.38 -13.63
C GLU A 585 -36.28 -2.87 -14.57
N LEU A 586 -36.13 -2.67 -15.85
CA LEU A 586 -37.06 -3.21 -16.85
C LEU A 586 -36.80 -4.72 -17.06
N PRO A 587 -37.86 -5.56 -17.18
CA PRO A 587 -37.69 -6.96 -17.53
C PRO A 587 -36.97 -7.11 -18.87
N ARG A 588 -36.04 -8.03 -18.95
CA ARG A 588 -35.37 -8.37 -20.20
C ARG A 588 -36.34 -9.03 -21.19
N THR A 589 -36.34 -8.54 -22.39
CA THR A 589 -37.17 -9.09 -23.48
C THR A 589 -36.34 -9.89 -24.48
N ASP A 590 -35.04 -9.82 -24.35
CA ASP A 590 -34.07 -10.38 -25.27
C ASP A 590 -33.75 -11.84 -24.95
N ARG A 591 -33.56 -12.65 -25.97
CA ARG A 591 -33.23 -14.07 -25.82
C ARG A 591 -31.75 -14.36 -25.66
N ARG A 592 -30.94 -13.35 -25.55
CA ARG A 592 -29.48 -13.44 -25.31
C ARG A 592 -28.95 -12.26 -24.50
N SER A 593 -27.89 -12.47 -23.77
CA SER A 593 -27.19 -11.43 -23.06
C SER A 593 -26.34 -10.57 -24.01
N ASP A 594 -25.77 -9.52 -23.45
CA ASP A 594 -24.61 -8.89 -24.06
C ASP A 594 -23.52 -9.93 -24.31
N THR A 595 -22.75 -9.71 -25.35
CA THR A 595 -21.54 -10.47 -25.62
C THR A 595 -20.39 -9.87 -24.84
N VAL A 596 -19.62 -10.71 -24.15
CA VAL A 596 -18.41 -10.31 -23.44
C VAL A 596 -17.17 -10.90 -24.07
N ALA A 597 -16.16 -10.07 -24.22
CA ALA A 597 -14.85 -10.50 -24.67
C ALA A 597 -13.75 -9.84 -23.85
N GLN A 598 -12.72 -10.62 -23.51
CA GLN A 598 -11.54 -10.14 -22.81
C GLN A 598 -10.28 -10.63 -23.51
N LEU A 599 -9.26 -9.80 -23.49
CA LEU A 599 -7.93 -10.08 -24.01
C LEU A 599 -6.90 -9.65 -22.98
N ALA A 600 -5.97 -10.53 -22.63
CA ALA A 600 -4.77 -10.21 -21.87
C ALA A 600 -3.54 -10.63 -22.67
N LEU A 601 -2.63 -9.71 -22.91
CA LEU A 601 -1.45 -9.89 -23.75
C LEU A 601 -0.18 -9.53 -22.98
N THR A 602 0.73 -10.49 -22.82
CA THR A 602 2.07 -10.30 -22.22
C THR A 602 3.17 -10.94 -23.10
N ALA A 603 2.86 -11.13 -24.39
CA ALA A 603 3.71 -11.84 -25.34
C ALA A 603 5.03 -11.12 -25.65
N PHE A 604 5.07 -9.82 -25.52
CA PHE A 604 6.25 -9.01 -25.82
C PHE A 604 6.99 -8.67 -24.53
N GLN A 605 8.33 -8.67 -24.61
CA GLN A 605 9.13 -8.22 -23.49
C GLN A 605 8.73 -6.78 -23.14
N HIS A 606 8.50 -6.54 -21.85
CA HIS A 606 8.19 -5.22 -21.31
C HIS A 606 6.81 -4.63 -21.68
N TRP A 607 5.99 -5.32 -22.46
CA TRP A 607 4.65 -4.87 -22.81
C TRP A 607 3.59 -5.78 -22.17
N SER A 608 2.57 -5.16 -21.61
CA SER A 608 1.30 -5.82 -21.31
C SER A 608 0.15 -5.00 -21.89
N ALA A 609 -0.90 -5.68 -22.30
CA ALA A 609 -2.12 -5.05 -22.74
C ALA A 609 -3.31 -5.89 -22.28
N ASP A 610 -4.29 -5.23 -21.69
CA ASP A 610 -5.55 -5.79 -21.24
C ASP A 610 -6.69 -5.05 -21.92
N ALA A 611 -7.66 -5.78 -22.46
CA ALA A 611 -8.83 -5.21 -23.07
C ALA A 611 -10.06 -6.02 -22.75
N GLY A 612 -11.16 -5.35 -22.44
CA GLY A 612 -12.46 -5.95 -22.18
C GLY A 612 -13.56 -5.16 -22.90
N VAL A 613 -14.54 -5.85 -23.43
CA VAL A 613 -15.71 -5.26 -24.04
C VAL A 613 -16.97 -6.04 -23.68
N GLN A 614 -18.02 -5.30 -23.34
CA GLN A 614 -19.39 -5.78 -23.22
C GLN A 614 -20.21 -5.08 -24.33
N TRP A 615 -20.73 -5.86 -25.24
CA TRP A 615 -21.46 -5.35 -26.40
C TRP A 615 -22.84 -5.95 -26.49
N ASP A 616 -23.84 -5.10 -26.56
CA ASP A 616 -25.22 -5.49 -26.77
C ASP A 616 -25.50 -5.73 -28.28
N PRO A 617 -25.75 -6.99 -28.69
CA PRO A 617 -25.97 -7.32 -30.08
C PRO A 617 -27.35 -6.88 -30.58
N GLN A 618 -28.27 -6.46 -29.74
CA GLN A 618 -29.62 -6.05 -30.11
C GLN A 618 -29.67 -4.58 -30.50
N SER A 619 -29.20 -3.74 -29.60
CA SER A 619 -29.06 -2.31 -29.83
C SER A 619 -27.86 -1.98 -30.72
N SER A 620 -26.96 -2.95 -30.97
CA SER A 620 -25.67 -2.77 -31.64
C SER A 620 -24.80 -1.70 -30.94
N GLN A 621 -24.82 -1.67 -29.62
CA GLN A 621 -24.13 -0.65 -28.81
C GLN A 621 -23.16 -1.29 -27.84
N THR A 622 -22.02 -0.62 -27.65
CA THR A 622 -21.10 -0.95 -26.58
C THR A 622 -21.68 -0.46 -25.26
N GLN A 623 -21.78 -1.35 -24.27
CA GLN A 623 -22.19 -1.02 -22.92
C GLN A 623 -20.98 -0.64 -22.08
N ARG A 624 -19.87 -1.40 -22.24
CA ARG A 624 -18.60 -1.17 -21.55
C ARG A 624 -17.43 -1.47 -22.44
N ALA A 625 -16.38 -0.71 -22.27
CA ALA A 625 -15.07 -1.02 -22.85
C ALA A 625 -13.97 -0.56 -21.91
N LEU A 626 -12.95 -1.39 -21.75
CA LEU A 626 -11.72 -1.08 -21.04
C LEU A 626 -10.55 -1.49 -21.92
N VAL A 627 -9.57 -0.62 -22.07
CA VAL A 627 -8.32 -0.93 -22.77
C VAL A 627 -7.18 -0.32 -21.96
N GLU A 628 -6.24 -1.15 -21.54
CA GLU A 628 -5.06 -0.72 -20.80
C GLU A 628 -3.82 -1.27 -21.49
N VAL A 629 -2.84 -0.42 -21.69
CA VAL A 629 -1.56 -0.79 -22.29
C VAL A 629 -0.45 -0.24 -21.42
N GLN A 630 0.46 -1.10 -21.01
CA GLN A 630 1.65 -0.73 -20.23
C GLN A 630 2.92 -1.13 -20.98
N TYR A 631 3.86 -0.20 -21.04
CA TYR A 631 5.24 -0.46 -21.46
C TYR A 631 6.19 -0.24 -20.27
N ARG A 632 6.82 -1.31 -19.79
CA ARG A 632 7.68 -1.31 -18.61
C ARG A 632 9.00 -2.03 -18.85
N PRO A 633 9.99 -1.39 -19.51
CA PRO A 633 11.29 -2.01 -19.75
C PRO A 633 12.18 -2.15 -18.51
N ALA A 634 11.91 -1.37 -17.45
CA ALA A 634 12.61 -1.43 -16.18
C ALA A 634 11.68 -0.94 -15.04
N PRO A 635 11.99 -1.21 -13.76
CA PRO A 635 11.15 -0.75 -12.64
C PRO A 635 10.94 0.76 -12.58
N ASP A 636 11.94 1.56 -13.00
CA ASP A 636 11.93 3.02 -13.04
C ASP A 636 11.45 3.62 -14.39
N ARG A 637 11.01 2.76 -15.33
CA ARG A 637 10.59 3.15 -16.67
C ARG A 637 9.25 2.54 -16.99
N VAL A 638 8.23 3.35 -17.01
CA VAL A 638 6.88 2.90 -17.32
C VAL A 638 6.12 3.97 -18.10
N VAL A 639 5.33 3.51 -19.04
CA VAL A 639 4.33 4.30 -19.75
C VAL A 639 3.04 3.50 -19.76
N ASN A 640 1.95 4.11 -19.31
CA ASN A 640 0.61 3.53 -19.30
C ASN A 640 -0.32 4.36 -20.17
N LEU A 641 -1.18 3.69 -20.91
CA LEU A 641 -2.30 4.28 -21.63
C LEU A 641 -3.54 3.48 -21.27
N GLY A 642 -4.60 4.16 -20.86
CA GLY A 642 -5.89 3.57 -20.51
C GLY A 642 -7.03 4.28 -21.20
N TYR A 643 -8.02 3.52 -21.64
CA TYR A 643 -9.31 4.00 -22.12
C TYR A 643 -10.42 3.25 -21.40
N ARG A 644 -11.40 3.98 -20.87
CA ARG A 644 -12.56 3.42 -20.18
C ARG A 644 -13.83 4.04 -20.74
N PHE A 645 -14.78 3.20 -21.11
CA PHE A 645 -16.12 3.58 -21.49
C PHE A 645 -17.14 2.79 -20.69
N GLU A 646 -18.17 3.45 -20.19
CA GLU A 646 -19.32 2.85 -19.51
C GLU A 646 -20.57 3.68 -19.79
N ARG A 647 -21.62 3.00 -20.24
CA ARG A 647 -22.88 3.62 -20.67
C ARG A 647 -23.87 3.71 -19.52
N GLY A 648 -24.55 4.83 -19.40
CA GLY A 648 -25.79 4.97 -18.63
C GLY A 648 -25.68 4.84 -17.11
N ILE A 649 -24.48 4.98 -16.51
CA ILE A 649 -24.30 4.86 -15.05
C ILE A 649 -25.26 5.78 -14.28
N TYR A 650 -25.45 6.98 -14.77
CA TYR A 650 -26.30 7.97 -14.11
C TYR A 650 -27.78 7.79 -14.39
N GLU A 651 -28.18 7.11 -15.48
CA GLU A 651 -29.59 6.81 -15.77
C GLU A 651 -30.15 5.82 -14.76
N ALA A 652 -29.40 4.78 -14.42
CA ALA A 652 -29.80 3.79 -13.41
C ALA A 652 -29.96 4.42 -12.02
N ALA A 653 -29.05 5.31 -11.64
CA ALA A 653 -29.12 6.04 -10.37
C ALA A 653 -30.30 7.02 -10.32
N ALA A 654 -30.60 7.70 -11.43
CA ALA A 654 -31.73 8.62 -11.53
C ALA A 654 -33.08 7.90 -11.48
N LEU A 655 -33.22 6.74 -12.15
CA LEU A 655 -34.43 5.93 -12.12
C LEU A 655 -34.68 5.31 -10.74
N ALA A 656 -33.63 4.92 -10.02
CA ALA A 656 -33.73 4.39 -8.66
C ALA A 656 -34.13 5.44 -7.62
N SER A 657 -33.97 6.74 -7.91
CA SER A 657 -34.21 7.84 -6.97
C SER A 657 -35.57 8.53 -7.15
N THR A 658 -36.44 8.10 -8.07
CA THR A 658 -37.75 8.71 -8.30
C THR A 658 -38.70 8.47 -7.12
N GLN A 659 -38.58 9.33 -6.12
CA GLN A 659 -39.69 9.59 -5.18
C GLN A 659 -40.63 10.66 -5.76
N PRO A 660 -41.96 10.61 -5.46
CA PRO A 660 -42.89 11.63 -5.93
C PRO A 660 -42.44 13.02 -5.51
N GLY A 661 -42.16 13.89 -6.44
CA GLY A 661 -41.73 15.27 -6.20
C GLY A 661 -40.25 15.57 -6.49
N GLN A 662 -39.42 14.61 -6.88
CA GLN A 662 -38.05 14.87 -7.31
C GLN A 662 -37.94 15.10 -8.83
N THR A 663 -37.17 16.10 -9.19
CA THR A 663 -36.89 16.43 -10.59
C THR A 663 -35.95 15.35 -11.16
N LEU A 664 -36.38 14.68 -12.21
CA LEU A 664 -35.50 13.78 -13.00
C LEU A 664 -34.22 14.52 -13.40
N ILE A 665 -33.08 13.99 -13.06
CA ILE A 665 -31.80 14.47 -13.59
C ILE A 665 -31.73 14.02 -15.04
N VAL A 666 -31.97 14.94 -15.97
CA VAL A 666 -31.77 14.71 -17.39
C VAL A 666 -30.28 14.86 -17.69
N CYS A 667 -29.65 13.76 -18.00
CA CYS A 667 -28.24 13.77 -18.38
C CYS A 667 -27.97 14.49 -19.71
N GLY A 668 -26.76 15.03 -19.87
CA GLY A 668 -26.31 15.58 -21.14
C GLY A 668 -26.88 16.96 -21.49
N THR A 669 -27.47 17.67 -20.56
CA THR A 669 -27.82 19.08 -20.74
C THR A 669 -26.59 19.97 -20.54
N PRO A 670 -26.59 21.25 -20.97
CA PRO A 670 -25.45 22.14 -20.75
C PRO A 670 -25.02 22.30 -19.28
N VAL A 671 -25.90 21.95 -18.33
CA VAL A 671 -25.65 22.08 -16.87
C VAL A 671 -25.55 20.74 -16.14
N THR A 672 -25.74 19.60 -16.81
CA THR A 672 -25.63 18.25 -16.17
C THR A 672 -24.54 17.44 -16.84
N PRO A 673 -23.81 16.60 -16.08
CA PRO A 673 -22.81 15.69 -16.63
C PRO A 673 -23.39 14.74 -17.68
N SER A 674 -22.57 14.19 -18.55
CA SER A 674 -22.92 13.06 -19.39
C SER A 674 -23.34 11.85 -18.56
N CYS A 675 -24.34 11.10 -19.03
CA CYS A 675 -24.71 9.83 -18.38
C CYS A 675 -23.66 8.72 -18.60
N ASN A 676 -22.79 8.89 -19.58
CA ASN A 676 -21.75 7.94 -19.87
C ASN A 676 -20.45 8.36 -19.17
N VAL A 677 -19.68 7.39 -18.71
CA VAL A 677 -18.27 7.59 -18.40
C VAL A 677 -17.47 7.25 -19.65
N GLU A 678 -16.70 8.20 -20.13
CA GLU A 678 -15.74 8.00 -21.21
C GLU A 678 -14.47 8.74 -20.89
N GLN A 679 -13.41 7.99 -20.56
CA GLN A 679 -12.18 8.55 -20.01
C GLN A 679 -10.97 8.01 -20.74
N LEU A 680 -10.00 8.91 -20.94
CA LEU A 680 -8.66 8.58 -21.39
C LEU A 680 -7.69 8.87 -20.24
N GLU A 681 -6.84 7.88 -19.94
CA GLU A 681 -5.76 8.02 -18.97
C GLU A 681 -4.42 7.81 -19.64
N ALA A 682 -3.44 8.64 -19.30
CA ALA A 682 -2.06 8.43 -19.68
C ALA A 682 -1.16 8.72 -18.48
N SER A 683 -0.21 7.85 -18.19
CA SER A 683 0.80 8.10 -17.16
C SER A 683 2.18 7.60 -17.60
N ALA A 684 3.22 8.27 -17.13
CA ALA A 684 4.58 7.91 -17.46
C ALA A 684 5.56 8.29 -16.33
N ALA A 685 6.52 7.43 -16.10
CA ALA A 685 7.74 7.70 -15.35
C ALA A 685 8.92 7.32 -16.23
N TRP A 686 9.83 8.27 -16.49
CA TRP A 686 10.93 8.02 -17.41
C TRP A 686 12.20 8.79 -17.04
N PRO A 687 13.35 8.12 -16.93
CA PRO A 687 14.63 8.79 -16.77
C PRO A 687 15.09 9.44 -18.09
N ILE A 688 15.50 10.71 -18.04
CA ILE A 688 16.06 11.47 -19.12
C ILE A 688 17.55 11.65 -18.88
N GLY A 689 18.38 10.92 -19.59
CA GLY A 689 19.82 10.87 -19.35
C GLY A 689 20.16 10.17 -18.04
N ARG A 690 21.22 10.66 -17.33
CA ARG A 690 21.74 10.01 -16.12
C ARG A 690 21.23 10.63 -14.81
N SER A 691 20.73 11.84 -14.87
CA SER A 691 20.43 12.65 -13.67
C SER A 691 18.99 13.11 -13.57
N TRP A 692 18.23 13.06 -14.63
CA TRP A 692 16.84 13.53 -14.65
C TRP A 692 15.87 12.41 -14.81
N SER A 693 14.76 12.48 -14.08
CA SER A 693 13.57 11.65 -14.30
C SER A 693 12.35 12.56 -14.38
N VAL A 694 11.41 12.25 -15.24
CA VAL A 694 10.15 12.96 -15.39
C VAL A 694 8.99 12.05 -15.05
N PHE A 695 7.94 12.63 -14.48
CA PHE A 695 6.73 11.97 -14.07
C PHE A 695 5.54 12.75 -14.63
N ALA A 696 4.57 12.05 -15.15
CA ALA A 696 3.35 12.68 -15.62
C ALA A 696 2.17 11.73 -15.51
N ARG A 697 0.99 12.28 -15.21
CA ARG A 697 -0.30 11.60 -15.33
C ARG A 697 -1.35 12.59 -15.78
N GLY A 698 -2.24 12.14 -16.64
CA GLY A 698 -3.41 12.89 -17.05
C GLY A 698 -4.61 11.97 -17.17
N VAL A 699 -5.74 12.39 -16.62
CA VAL A 699 -7.05 11.76 -16.80
C VAL A 699 -7.98 12.78 -17.43
N TYR A 700 -8.55 12.44 -18.56
CA TYR A 700 -9.42 13.33 -19.32
C TYR A 700 -10.78 12.66 -19.56
N SER A 701 -11.88 13.33 -19.19
CA SER A 701 -13.23 12.94 -19.55
C SER A 701 -13.52 13.38 -20.99
N LEU A 702 -13.68 12.41 -21.89
CA LEU A 702 -14.09 12.66 -23.27
C LEU A 702 -15.57 13.04 -23.32
N ALA A 703 -16.38 12.47 -22.42
CA ALA A 703 -17.81 12.74 -22.33
C ALA A 703 -18.11 14.19 -21.88
N ASP A 704 -17.34 14.70 -20.91
CA ASP A 704 -17.54 16.05 -20.36
C ASP A 704 -16.59 17.09 -20.97
N HIS A 705 -15.63 16.67 -21.80
CA HIS A 705 -14.59 17.50 -22.41
C HIS A 705 -13.73 18.25 -21.38
N GLU A 706 -13.43 17.58 -20.25
CA GLU A 706 -12.70 18.17 -19.13
C GLU A 706 -11.55 17.27 -18.66
N ALA A 707 -10.45 17.90 -18.21
CA ALA A 707 -9.39 17.19 -17.54
C ALA A 707 -9.72 17.01 -16.06
N LEU A 708 -9.91 15.76 -15.66
CA LEU A 708 -10.22 15.37 -14.29
C LEU A 708 -8.98 15.44 -13.38
N GLU A 709 -7.82 15.08 -13.92
CA GLU A 709 -6.55 15.14 -13.22
C GLU A 709 -5.42 15.49 -14.19
N ARG A 710 -4.49 16.28 -13.71
CA ARG A 710 -3.18 16.55 -14.33
C ARG A 710 -2.13 16.53 -13.25
N PHE A 711 -1.16 15.65 -13.38
CA PHE A 711 0.01 15.58 -12.52
C PHE A 711 1.26 15.69 -13.40
N ALA A 712 2.22 16.48 -12.98
CA ALA A 712 3.53 16.58 -13.61
C ALA A 712 4.60 16.78 -12.54
N GLY A 713 5.73 16.13 -12.71
CA GLY A 713 6.85 16.26 -11.80
C GLY A 713 8.16 15.89 -12.46
N PHE A 714 9.24 16.24 -11.80
CA PHE A 714 10.57 15.83 -12.20
C PHE A 714 11.45 15.57 -10.97
N GLU A 715 12.41 14.70 -11.16
CA GLU A 715 13.49 14.45 -10.23
C GLU A 715 14.82 14.79 -10.88
N TYR A 716 15.65 15.51 -10.16
CA TYR A 716 17.08 15.61 -10.48
C TYR A 716 17.89 14.87 -9.44
N ARG A 717 18.67 13.90 -9.87
CA ARG A 717 19.55 13.07 -9.02
C ARG A 717 20.99 13.34 -9.35
N SER A 718 21.74 13.78 -8.34
CA SER A 718 23.19 13.89 -8.35
C SER A 718 23.81 12.64 -7.70
N CYS A 719 25.14 12.62 -7.58
CA CYS A 719 25.85 11.52 -6.90
C CYS A 719 25.56 11.45 -5.38
N CYS A 720 25.17 12.54 -4.74
CA CYS A 720 25.01 12.61 -3.29
C CYS A 720 23.75 13.33 -2.81
N TRP A 721 22.84 13.69 -3.71
CA TRP A 721 21.54 14.28 -3.38
C TRP A 721 20.55 14.12 -4.54
N SER A 722 19.28 14.16 -4.22
CA SER A 722 18.22 14.28 -5.23
C SER A 722 17.17 15.30 -4.81
N VAL A 723 16.55 15.95 -5.79
CA VAL A 723 15.42 16.86 -5.61
C VAL A 723 14.29 16.39 -6.50
N ARG A 724 13.09 16.25 -5.92
CA ARG A 724 11.85 16.03 -6.65
C ARG A 724 10.93 17.21 -6.47
N LEU A 725 10.31 17.63 -7.54
CA LEU A 725 9.26 18.63 -7.55
C LEU A 725 8.06 18.05 -8.30
N GLY A 726 6.88 18.13 -7.69
CA GLY A 726 5.64 17.71 -8.29
C GLY A 726 4.55 18.75 -8.14
N ALA A 727 3.71 18.84 -9.16
CA ALA A 727 2.51 19.65 -9.16
C ALA A 727 1.33 18.79 -9.62
N ARG A 728 0.22 18.88 -8.91
CA ARG A 728 -1.01 18.14 -9.20
C ARG A 728 -2.18 19.12 -9.24
N ARG A 729 -3.05 18.93 -10.19
CA ARG A 729 -4.33 19.62 -10.30
C ARG A 729 -5.41 18.59 -10.59
N TYR A 730 -6.47 18.59 -9.82
CA TYR A 730 -7.57 17.65 -9.97
C TYR A 730 -8.92 18.33 -9.67
N VAL A 731 -9.99 17.70 -10.14
CA VAL A 731 -11.35 18.15 -9.90
C VAL A 731 -11.82 17.62 -8.54
N GLY A 732 -12.19 18.54 -7.65
CA GLY A 732 -12.75 18.23 -6.34
C GLY A 732 -14.21 17.79 -6.40
N ALA A 733 -14.80 17.48 -5.23
CA ALA A 733 -16.22 17.12 -5.13
C ALA A 733 -17.11 18.28 -5.58
N ARG A 734 -18.18 17.96 -6.30
CA ARG A 734 -19.14 18.95 -6.75
C ARG A 734 -20.10 19.33 -5.59
N PRO A 735 -20.20 20.59 -5.21
CA PRO A 735 -21.20 21.00 -4.22
C PRO A 735 -22.64 20.77 -4.72
N THR A 736 -23.51 20.27 -3.85
CA THR A 736 -24.93 19.99 -4.17
C THR A 736 -25.72 21.19 -4.70
N THR A 737 -25.29 22.40 -4.33
CA THR A 737 -25.93 23.67 -4.72
C THR A 737 -25.33 24.26 -6.02
N SER A 738 -24.29 23.63 -6.59
CA SER A 738 -23.61 24.17 -7.75
C SER A 738 -24.34 23.79 -9.05
N THR A 739 -24.51 24.79 -9.93
CA THR A 739 -24.95 24.58 -11.30
C THR A 739 -23.81 24.25 -12.28
N ALA A 740 -22.55 24.23 -11.76
CA ALA A 740 -21.39 23.89 -12.55
C ALA A 740 -21.39 22.39 -12.93
N ARG A 741 -20.81 22.03 -14.09
CA ARG A 741 -20.71 20.65 -14.53
C ARG A 741 -19.81 19.79 -13.64
N SER A 742 -18.75 20.38 -13.12
CA SER A 742 -17.74 19.73 -12.30
C SER A 742 -17.53 20.45 -10.98
N GLY A 743 -16.86 19.82 -10.04
CA GLY A 743 -16.42 20.41 -8.78
C GLY A 743 -15.31 21.45 -8.97
N PRO A 744 -14.95 22.17 -7.89
CA PRO A 744 -13.85 23.11 -7.93
C PRO A 744 -12.53 22.39 -8.22
N GLN A 745 -11.60 23.09 -8.87
CA GLN A 745 -10.29 22.51 -9.16
C GLN A 745 -9.34 22.78 -8.01
N ASP A 746 -8.74 21.72 -7.48
CA ASP A 746 -7.73 21.76 -6.45
C ASP A 746 -6.32 21.62 -7.04
N THR A 747 -5.37 22.35 -6.43
CA THR A 747 -3.98 22.35 -6.86
C THR A 747 -3.07 22.13 -5.66
N GLY A 748 -2.12 21.22 -5.79
CA GLY A 748 -1.08 20.96 -4.82
C GLY A 748 0.30 21.00 -5.49
N ILE A 749 1.28 21.53 -4.78
CA ILE A 749 2.70 21.52 -5.16
C ILE A 749 3.47 20.95 -3.98
N TRP A 750 4.39 20.06 -4.23
CA TRP A 750 5.28 19.50 -3.21
C TRP A 750 6.73 19.46 -3.70
N LEU A 751 7.64 19.61 -2.74
CA LEU A 751 9.08 19.56 -2.95
C LEU A 751 9.68 18.55 -1.97
N GLN A 752 10.52 17.67 -2.49
CA GLN A 752 11.32 16.75 -1.69
C GLN A 752 12.79 16.92 -2.00
N LEU A 753 13.61 17.01 -0.96
CA LEU A 753 15.07 16.99 -1.04
C LEU A 753 15.56 15.73 -0.33
N GLU A 754 16.35 14.93 -0.99
CA GLU A 754 17.02 13.76 -0.42
C GLU A 754 18.54 13.99 -0.40
N LEU A 755 19.16 13.77 0.75
CA LEU A 755 20.61 13.81 0.91
C LEU A 755 21.11 12.38 1.04
N THR A 756 21.74 11.87 -0.03
CA THR A 756 22.16 10.47 -0.12
C THR A 756 23.08 10.10 1.04
N GLY A 757 22.72 9.05 1.79
CA GLY A 757 23.49 8.55 2.92
C GLY A 757 23.34 9.34 4.22
N LEU A 758 22.52 10.38 4.27
CA LEU A 758 22.16 11.06 5.52
C LEU A 758 20.70 10.81 5.87
N ALA A 759 19.76 11.11 4.98
CA ALA A 759 18.35 10.80 5.07
C ALA A 759 17.56 11.43 3.90
N SER A 760 16.30 11.03 3.71
CA SER A 760 15.36 11.68 2.80
C SER A 760 14.49 12.68 3.55
N VAL A 761 14.30 13.87 2.97
CA VAL A 761 13.36 14.90 3.42
C VAL A 761 12.08 14.69 2.60
N GLY A 762 10.99 14.24 3.23
CA GLY A 762 9.71 14.02 2.56
C GLY A 762 9.47 12.57 2.09
N SER A 763 9.15 11.65 2.98
CA SER A 763 8.89 10.23 2.68
C SER A 763 7.57 9.95 1.95
N ALA A 764 6.64 10.89 1.94
CA ALA A 764 5.31 10.72 1.35
C ALA A 764 5.29 10.68 -0.21
N SER A 765 6.36 11.12 -0.88
CA SER A 765 6.36 11.25 -2.34
C SER A 765 6.54 9.93 -3.09
N ASP A 766 7.24 8.95 -2.52
CA ASP A 766 7.47 7.66 -3.19
C ASP A 766 6.17 6.84 -3.24
N ALA A 767 5.41 6.81 -2.15
CA ALA A 767 4.09 6.19 -2.13
C ALA A 767 3.13 6.92 -3.09
N SER A 768 3.09 8.26 -3.05
CA SER A 768 2.22 9.04 -3.93
C SER A 768 2.56 8.91 -5.42
N LEU A 769 3.84 8.71 -5.78
CA LEU A 769 4.26 8.46 -7.17
C LEU A 769 3.90 7.06 -7.63
N SER A 770 4.09 6.04 -6.79
CA SER A 770 3.70 4.66 -7.12
C SER A 770 2.18 4.52 -7.27
N ASP A 771 1.41 5.25 -6.47
CA ASP A 771 -0.05 5.29 -6.57
C ASP A 771 -0.50 6.06 -7.82
N ALA A 772 0.18 7.17 -8.13
CA ALA A 772 -0.15 7.97 -9.30
C ALA A 772 0.25 7.31 -10.62
N ILE A 773 1.29 6.47 -10.66
CA ILE A 773 1.83 5.87 -11.88
C ILE A 773 1.92 4.35 -11.70
N PRO A 774 0.89 3.59 -12.12
CA PRO A 774 0.87 2.14 -11.96
C PRO A 774 2.11 1.46 -12.55
N GLY A 775 2.71 0.56 -11.77
CA GLY A 775 3.91 -0.18 -12.19
C GLY A 775 5.23 0.57 -12.02
N TYR A 776 5.23 1.83 -11.62
CA TYR A 776 6.45 2.54 -11.24
C TYR A 776 6.97 2.03 -9.88
N THR A 777 8.26 1.75 -9.84
CA THR A 777 8.97 1.46 -8.60
C THR A 777 10.19 2.37 -8.57
N PRO A 778 10.35 3.22 -7.54
CA PRO A 778 11.53 4.05 -7.42
C PRO A 778 12.79 3.17 -7.48
N ALA A 779 13.81 3.60 -8.20
CA ALA A 779 15.13 2.99 -8.08
C ALA A 779 15.52 3.13 -6.60
N GLU A 780 15.68 2.01 -5.90
CA GLU A 780 16.01 2.00 -4.47
C GLU A 780 17.15 2.98 -4.24
N ALA A 781 16.81 4.09 -3.58
CA ALA A 781 17.83 4.98 -3.10
C ALA A 781 18.66 4.15 -2.13
N ASN A 782 19.96 4.04 -2.39
CA ASN A 782 20.90 3.20 -1.64
C ASN A 782 21.13 3.73 -0.22
N THR A 783 20.05 4.20 0.42
CA THR A 783 20.00 4.70 1.80
C THR A 783 20.25 3.59 2.82
N GLN A 784 19.91 2.36 2.50
CA GLN A 784 20.27 1.21 3.35
C GLN A 784 21.76 0.83 3.30
N ALA A 785 22.49 1.25 2.26
CA ALA A 785 23.92 0.92 2.11
C ALA A 785 24.82 1.60 3.16
N PHE A 786 24.35 2.66 3.81
CA PHE A 786 25.19 3.39 4.79
C PHE A 786 25.42 2.60 6.08
N PHE A 787 24.51 1.66 6.42
CA PHE A 787 24.53 0.92 7.68
C PHE A 787 24.60 -0.61 7.52
N ARG A 788 24.64 -1.16 6.28
CA ARG A 788 24.92 -2.60 6.12
C ARG A 788 26.41 -2.88 6.32
N PRO A 789 26.78 -3.83 7.17
CA PRO A 789 28.12 -4.38 7.17
C PRO A 789 28.36 -5.01 5.78
N ALA A 790 29.54 -4.82 5.20
CA ALA A 790 29.92 -5.54 4.01
C ALA A 790 29.83 -7.05 4.30
N GLU A 791 28.99 -7.77 3.58
CA GLU A 791 29.04 -9.23 3.53
C GLU A 791 30.40 -9.58 2.96
N GLY A 792 31.21 -10.28 3.76
CA GLY A 792 32.51 -10.77 3.32
C GLY A 792 32.30 -11.70 2.11
N PRO A 793 33.30 -11.83 1.23
CA PRO A 793 33.22 -12.74 0.10
C PRO A 793 32.97 -14.15 0.62
N THR A 794 31.83 -14.73 0.23
CA THR A 794 31.57 -16.16 0.37
C THR A 794 32.62 -16.92 -0.44
N GLN A 795 33.45 -17.71 0.25
CA GLN A 795 34.34 -18.68 -0.36
C GLN A 795 33.59 -19.85 -0.97
#